data_d7707d54074940ea39f2aeb603cbf3d4
#
_entry.id   d7707d54074940ea39f2aeb603cbf3d4
#
_cell.length_a   1.000
_cell.length_b   1.000
_cell.length_c   1.000
_cell.angle_alpha   90.00
_cell.angle_beta   90.00
_cell.angle_gamma   90.00
#
_symmetry.space_group_name_H-M   'P 1'
#
loop_
_entity.id
_entity.type
_entity.pdbx_description
1 polymer ?
#
loop_
_entity_poly.entity_id
_entity_poly.type
_entity_poly.pdbx_seq_one_letter_code
_entity_poly.pdbx_strand_id
1 'polypeptide(L)'
;MRALGILTAALIAAPTIASAQATPVRWVTAARVADDAARDSAIAKLEGFLQEYPTSNLRPNALFQLGELLVRRADEEFAQSQRGTTPAPTTTDTSAAGRTPGSTTTAREGQIRPNYAPAIARYEELVRNYPNFDRIDAAAYTLGTLYNAELRYADAARAFEMVTAKDSSRFRGEAFFRLGDAYFELAAKERGTQRRSLFARAATAYEQATQINPKDGDIYFLALYKLGWSYYNQATQTNQTEYQQAVNTFGQLVDAYDKLTPEQQSRLGLRGEAIEYMAIAFTQVGGAEAANRYFASHGGAPYQTVVLRRVATSLRDQGDFPRAVQAYRALLEQTPTDSAALSIQREIVDIYQNRMLEPDSAQAARLRLAEMFAPGSAWAQANPGLASQAATAREEALRQGGQSLLASAQQGNKSRYAEAAQVYSRYLSEFAQSDSAQAVNNYYAAALMGQALSGQGDFAAAGAQFARTAFEYKDTSSPLAQAAGQNAIVAYDSALSHNKSDRATQDAFFSAVDRFATQFQNTDLAKKALIQEGRRASETQRWDVLERTFQTYAQRYPDDAYTPTAQKLVGDALYKQGKYAEAQVQWEAAQNFASTKGRRALADTIATLRTQAAATFADTLVKQGNYERAAEEVYVALADKAPQSERAPGALRDAIETYMLADSAARARGDNDASLKARQRAIDLANRLVSQYPNYQYRLTYQALAARLLGETGQRDQAVTALQSLIADNRNFPGRADAMVQLAVTLDSMNRKADAAKAYEEFAAAYPKDKRAADAQYNAAVTYGQANDNTNAARAFAAFASRFPRDPRAAQARQQRIALLQQSGDSSAANAELARLCSGNVSEDLRTTCAARTGDRYFRSGASLFSEYQQEKLVITGRVTAAAVTKASQRKQRLLKQMSDVFRKAIESGDPKSLAASTYYLGLAQWEYGEFLKNVQLPESLTEAQRAEAQQGAAAQAEQFYNQAKQTWQALIQKADQEDALKNDAGAQPWLARARNAVNGNVDTSPPTATRTRAALAVGE
;
A
#
# COMPACT_ATOMS: atom_id res chain seq x y z
N MET A 1 30.49 -27.32 -9.54
CA MET A 1 31.27 -28.36 -10.22
C MET A 1 30.76 -29.73 -9.80
N ARG A 2 29.62 -30.17 -10.35
CA ARG A 2 29.10 -31.57 -10.31
C ARG A 2 27.85 -31.64 -11.21
N ALA A 3 28.05 -31.32 -12.50
CA ALA A 3 26.97 -31.44 -13.51
C ALA A 3 27.56 -31.71 -14.90
N LEU A 4 28.67 -32.44 -14.96
CA LEU A 4 29.31 -32.76 -16.25
C LEU A 4 29.45 -34.28 -16.50
N GLY A 5 28.56 -35.09 -15.94
CA GLY A 5 28.70 -36.56 -15.95
C GLY A 5 27.56 -37.35 -16.58
N ILE A 6 26.55 -36.73 -17.24
CA ILE A 6 25.38 -37.49 -17.76
C ILE A 6 25.06 -37.12 -19.22
N LEU A 7 26.04 -36.83 -20.03
CA LEU A 7 25.81 -36.48 -21.45
C LEU A 7 26.46 -37.48 -22.43
N THR A 8 26.76 -38.73 -22.01
CA THR A 8 27.47 -39.70 -22.87
C THR A 8 26.78 -41.06 -23.04
N ALA A 9 25.46 -41.13 -22.88
CA ALA A 9 24.75 -42.42 -23.03
C ALA A 9 23.39 -42.31 -23.74
N ALA A 10 23.23 -41.36 -24.64
CA ALA A 10 22.12 -41.46 -25.62
C ALA A 10 22.65 -42.10 -26.89
N LEU A 11 23.16 -43.31 -26.77
CA LEU A 11 23.22 -44.25 -27.87
C LEU A 11 21.80 -44.75 -28.08
N ILE A 12 21.06 -44.05 -28.86
CA ILE A 12 19.72 -44.47 -29.31
C ILE A 12 19.99 -45.58 -30.31
N ALA A 13 19.72 -46.80 -29.90
CA ALA A 13 19.38 -47.80 -30.88
C ALA A 13 18.22 -47.22 -31.68
N ALA A 14 18.42 -47.09 -32.98
CA ALA A 14 17.29 -47.03 -33.88
C ALA A 14 16.34 -48.18 -33.45
N PRO A 15 15.05 -47.90 -33.27
CA PRO A 15 14.13 -49.01 -33.13
C PRO A 15 14.44 -49.92 -34.29
N THR A 16 14.73 -51.19 -33.98
CA THR A 16 14.62 -52.20 -35.00
C THR A 16 13.17 -52.10 -35.41
N ILE A 17 12.94 -51.36 -36.51
CA ILE A 17 11.71 -51.58 -37.27
C ILE A 17 11.68 -53.08 -37.37
N ALA A 18 10.70 -53.66 -36.67
CA ALA A 18 10.36 -55.06 -36.90
C ALA A 18 10.39 -55.14 -38.40
N SER A 19 11.41 -55.80 -38.90
CA SER A 19 11.62 -55.88 -40.34
C SER A 19 10.25 -56.08 -40.93
N ALA A 20 9.66 -54.99 -41.51
CA ALA A 20 8.75 -55.27 -42.58
C ALA A 20 9.53 -56.29 -43.35
N GLN A 21 9.12 -57.53 -43.27
CA GLN A 21 9.73 -58.62 -43.98
C GLN A 21 9.88 -58.02 -45.38
N ALA A 22 11.09 -57.44 -45.64
CA ALA A 22 11.46 -57.14 -46.98
C ALA A 22 11.24 -58.49 -47.63
N THR A 23 10.14 -58.56 -48.36
CA THR A 23 9.80 -59.74 -49.13
C THR A 23 11.09 -60.10 -49.78
N PRO A 24 11.71 -61.23 -49.47
CA PRO A 24 13.01 -61.50 -49.97
C PRO A 24 12.98 -61.22 -51.47
N VAL A 25 13.93 -60.28 -51.89
CA VAL A 25 14.01 -59.93 -53.31
C VAL A 25 13.95 -61.27 -54.04
N ARG A 26 12.84 -61.40 -54.78
CA ARG A 26 12.64 -62.66 -55.52
C ARG A 26 13.77 -62.75 -56.48
N TRP A 27 14.74 -63.63 -56.10
CA TRP A 27 15.85 -64.06 -56.96
C TRP A 27 15.29 -64.52 -58.25
N VAL A 28 15.52 -63.74 -59.30
CA VAL A 28 15.01 -64.06 -60.61
C VAL A 28 15.64 -65.32 -61.05
N THR A 29 14.87 -66.41 -61.05
CA THR A 29 15.12 -67.67 -61.77
C THR A 29 16.26 -68.50 -61.31
N ALA A 30 16.29 -69.11 -60.13
CA ALA A 30 16.51 -70.50 -60.00
C ALA A 30 15.20 -71.22 -60.34
N ALA A 31 15.21 -72.12 -61.24
CA ALA A 31 14.03 -72.97 -61.56
C ALA A 31 13.46 -73.51 -60.23
N ARG A 32 12.15 -73.25 -59.93
CA ARG A 32 11.49 -73.68 -58.70
C ARG A 32 11.77 -75.14 -58.46
N VAL A 33 12.76 -75.46 -57.63
CA VAL A 33 12.98 -76.80 -57.10
C VAL A 33 11.92 -77.01 -56.06
N ALA A 34 10.82 -77.64 -56.40
CA ALA A 34 9.62 -77.72 -55.65
C ALA A 34 9.74 -78.74 -54.47
N ASP A 35 10.87 -79.43 -54.33
CA ASP A 35 11.10 -80.38 -53.30
C ASP A 35 12.52 -80.30 -52.71
N ASP A 36 12.68 -80.44 -51.39
CA ASP A 36 13.95 -80.42 -50.66
C ASP A 36 14.94 -81.44 -51.23
N ALA A 37 14.45 -82.63 -51.63
CA ALA A 37 15.27 -83.71 -52.21
C ALA A 37 15.83 -83.31 -53.61
N ALA A 38 15.04 -82.60 -54.41
CA ALA A 38 15.49 -82.08 -55.69
C ALA A 38 16.51 -80.98 -55.54
N ARG A 39 16.38 -80.04 -54.52
CA ARG A 39 17.36 -79.03 -54.18
C ARG A 39 18.68 -79.63 -53.75
N ASP A 40 18.64 -80.56 -52.79
CA ASP A 40 19.88 -81.24 -52.32
C ASP A 40 20.57 -82.12 -53.41
N SER A 41 19.85 -82.72 -54.29
CA SER A 41 20.39 -83.37 -55.48
C SER A 41 21.05 -82.36 -56.43
N ALA A 42 20.45 -81.16 -56.61
CA ALA A 42 21.05 -80.08 -57.41
C ALA A 42 22.32 -79.56 -56.79
N ILE A 43 22.33 -79.32 -55.45
CA ILE A 43 23.54 -78.94 -54.71
C ILE A 43 24.66 -79.96 -54.92
N ALA A 44 24.40 -81.27 -54.70
CA ALA A 44 25.40 -82.30 -54.87
C ALA A 44 25.98 -82.39 -56.29
N LYS A 45 25.10 -82.18 -57.29
CA LYS A 45 25.57 -82.18 -58.72
C LYS A 45 26.42 -80.94 -59.04
N LEU A 46 26.10 -79.78 -58.51
CA LEU A 46 26.92 -78.59 -58.72
C LEU A 46 28.27 -78.68 -57.96
N GLU A 47 28.27 -79.23 -56.77
CA GLU A 47 29.49 -79.43 -55.99
C GLU A 47 30.38 -80.42 -56.71
N GLY A 48 29.83 -81.53 -57.20
CA GLY A 48 30.56 -82.47 -58.01
C GLY A 48 31.11 -81.86 -59.30
N PHE A 49 30.31 -81.09 -60.03
CA PHE A 49 30.80 -80.34 -61.18
C PHE A 49 31.97 -79.41 -60.86
N LEU A 50 31.92 -78.67 -59.76
CA LEU A 50 32.98 -77.77 -59.35
C LEU A 50 34.27 -78.47 -58.95
N GLN A 51 34.16 -79.66 -58.45
CA GLN A 51 35.33 -80.59 -58.19
C GLN A 51 35.93 -81.17 -59.45
N GLU A 52 35.13 -81.66 -60.34
CA GLU A 52 35.53 -82.34 -61.55
C GLU A 52 36.06 -81.49 -62.67
N TYR A 53 35.50 -80.20 -62.72
CA TYR A 53 35.82 -79.27 -63.79
C TYR A 53 36.38 -77.92 -63.21
N PRO A 54 37.55 -77.89 -62.57
CA PRO A 54 38.11 -76.73 -61.87
C PRO A 54 38.39 -75.54 -62.79
N THR A 55 38.61 -75.77 -64.10
CA THR A 55 38.99 -74.73 -65.09
C THR A 55 37.85 -74.40 -66.09
N SER A 56 36.64 -74.94 -65.86
CA SER A 56 35.48 -74.65 -66.73
C SER A 56 35.09 -73.24 -66.80
N ASN A 57 34.76 -72.71 -68.02
CA ASN A 57 34.13 -71.37 -68.18
C ASN A 57 32.69 -71.28 -67.62
N LEU A 58 32.09 -72.42 -67.27
CA LEU A 58 30.78 -72.48 -66.59
C LEU A 58 30.86 -72.40 -65.07
N ARG A 59 32.10 -72.45 -64.50
CA ARG A 59 32.38 -72.51 -63.09
C ARG A 59 31.72 -71.27 -62.36
N PRO A 60 31.83 -70.06 -62.88
CA PRO A 60 31.23 -68.91 -62.24
C PRO A 60 29.68 -69.03 -62.16
N ASN A 61 29.05 -69.57 -63.25
CA ASN A 61 27.59 -69.85 -63.23
C ASN A 61 27.25 -70.95 -62.20
N ALA A 62 28.05 -72.04 -62.10
CA ALA A 62 27.82 -73.04 -61.11
C ALA A 62 27.98 -72.54 -59.66
N LEU A 63 29.00 -71.72 -59.40
CA LEU A 63 29.21 -71.16 -58.11
C LEU A 63 28.02 -70.24 -57.73
N PHE A 64 27.52 -69.43 -58.66
CA PHE A 64 26.37 -68.53 -58.43
C PHE A 64 25.13 -69.34 -58.12
N GLN A 65 24.75 -70.34 -58.92
CA GLN A 65 23.61 -71.22 -58.71
C GLN A 65 23.71 -72.03 -57.40
N LEU A 66 24.87 -72.57 -57.13
CA LEU A 66 25.14 -73.24 -55.84
C LEU A 66 24.96 -72.38 -54.67
N GLY A 67 25.48 -71.13 -54.76
CA GLY A 67 25.24 -70.13 -53.71
C GLY A 67 23.76 -69.89 -53.49
N GLU A 68 22.95 -69.62 -54.52
CA GLU A 68 21.51 -69.42 -54.39
C GLU A 68 20.79 -70.64 -53.74
N LEU A 69 21.14 -71.82 -54.09
CA LEU A 69 20.56 -73.07 -53.51
C LEU A 69 21.00 -73.27 -52.05
N LEU A 70 22.21 -72.88 -51.65
CA LEU A 70 22.67 -72.94 -50.28
C LEU A 70 22.04 -71.96 -49.42
N VAL A 71 21.78 -70.74 -49.92
CA VAL A 71 20.95 -69.70 -49.20
C VAL A 71 19.56 -70.23 -48.91
N ARG A 72 18.91 -70.80 -49.99
CA ARG A 72 17.53 -71.28 -49.82
C ARG A 72 17.52 -72.44 -48.83
N ARG A 73 18.49 -73.36 -48.88
CA ARG A 73 18.61 -74.49 -47.90
C ARG A 73 18.72 -73.95 -46.49
N ALA A 74 19.63 -72.97 -46.23
CA ALA A 74 19.78 -72.37 -44.90
C ALA A 74 18.50 -71.73 -44.39
N ASP A 75 17.73 -70.98 -45.22
CA ASP A 75 16.45 -70.39 -44.86
C ASP A 75 15.37 -71.47 -44.55
N GLU A 76 15.32 -72.54 -45.33
CA GLU A 76 14.32 -73.56 -45.09
C GLU A 76 14.66 -74.41 -43.85
N GLU A 77 15.93 -74.77 -43.61
CA GLU A 77 16.39 -75.46 -42.38
C GLU A 77 16.10 -74.61 -41.15
N PHE A 78 16.34 -73.33 -41.27
CA PHE A 78 16.01 -72.40 -40.22
C PHE A 78 14.50 -72.27 -39.97
N ALA A 79 13.67 -72.18 -41.02
CA ALA A 79 12.23 -72.13 -40.92
C ALA A 79 11.63 -73.40 -40.31
N GLN A 80 12.29 -74.60 -40.62
CA GLN A 80 11.92 -75.85 -40.02
C GLN A 80 12.30 -75.93 -38.52
N SER A 81 13.43 -75.38 -38.12
CA SER A 81 13.83 -75.32 -36.72
C SER A 81 12.94 -74.46 -35.87
N GLN A 82 12.31 -73.43 -36.44
CA GLN A 82 11.38 -72.55 -35.78
C GLN A 82 9.95 -73.16 -35.64
N ARG A 83 9.53 -74.09 -36.47
CA ARG A 83 8.21 -74.75 -36.40
C ARG A 83 8.04 -75.67 -35.19
N GLY A 84 9.08 -76.01 -34.44
CA GLY A 84 9.06 -76.83 -33.23
C GLY A 84 8.94 -76.03 -31.91
N THR A 85 9.08 -74.77 -31.97
CA THR A 85 8.98 -73.92 -30.79
C THR A 85 7.59 -73.15 -30.79
N THR A 86 6.66 -73.54 -29.92
CA THR A 86 5.40 -72.81 -29.69
C THR A 86 5.74 -71.45 -29.19
N PRO A 87 5.25 -70.38 -29.81
CA PRO A 87 5.43 -69.04 -29.24
C PRO A 87 4.71 -68.93 -27.91
N ALA A 88 5.35 -68.56 -26.85
CA ALA A 88 4.67 -68.16 -25.63
C ALA A 88 3.67 -67.03 -25.95
N PRO A 89 2.43 -67.03 -25.33
CA PRO A 89 1.46 -66.03 -25.62
C PRO A 89 1.99 -64.65 -25.22
N THR A 90 2.15 -63.78 -26.20
CA THR A 90 2.43 -62.36 -25.95
C THR A 90 1.19 -61.76 -25.31
N THR A 91 1.18 -61.58 -23.99
CA THR A 91 0.24 -60.70 -23.30
C THR A 91 0.53 -59.29 -23.83
N THR A 92 -0.42 -58.75 -24.55
CA THR A 92 -0.51 -57.35 -24.92
C THR A 92 -0.68 -56.55 -23.65
N ASP A 93 0.45 -56.12 -23.07
CA ASP A 93 0.43 -55.11 -21.99
C ASP A 93 0.35 -53.71 -22.62
N THR A 94 -0.86 -53.18 -22.61
CA THR A 94 -1.18 -51.81 -23.06
C THR A 94 -0.91 -50.82 -21.97
N SER A 95 0.26 -50.78 -21.35
CA SER A 95 0.68 -49.68 -20.48
C SER A 95 1.92 -48.95 -21.08
N ALA A 96 1.62 -47.96 -21.92
CA ALA A 96 2.63 -47.03 -22.46
C ALA A 96 3.05 -45.93 -21.46
N ALA A 97 3.15 -46.29 -20.18
CA ALA A 97 3.67 -45.40 -19.17
C ALA A 97 4.86 -46.02 -18.45
N GLY A 98 6.07 -45.69 -18.89
CA GLY A 98 7.29 -46.04 -18.16
C GLY A 98 8.42 -46.69 -18.98
N ARG A 99 8.58 -46.32 -20.24
CA ARG A 99 9.83 -46.68 -20.97
C ARG A 99 10.75 -45.49 -21.06
N THR A 100 11.80 -45.51 -20.24
CA THR A 100 12.98 -44.66 -20.42
C THR A 100 13.51 -44.84 -21.85
N PRO A 101 13.78 -43.75 -22.61
CA PRO A 101 14.43 -43.81 -23.90
C PRO A 101 15.89 -44.25 -23.65
N GLY A 102 16.23 -45.49 -24.00
CA GLY A 102 17.59 -45.93 -23.74
C GLY A 102 17.71 -47.48 -23.66
N SER A 103 16.64 -48.22 -23.81
CA SER A 103 16.78 -49.67 -23.91
C SER A 103 17.20 -50.04 -25.32
N THR A 104 18.50 -50.09 -25.53
CA THR A 104 19.10 -50.79 -26.68
C THR A 104 18.65 -52.25 -26.66
N THR A 105 17.78 -52.61 -27.59
CA THR A 105 17.80 -54.01 -28.00
C THR A 105 19.10 -54.24 -28.77
N THR A 106 20.19 -54.54 -28.02
CA THR A 106 21.31 -55.26 -28.60
C THR A 106 20.74 -56.41 -29.37
N ALA A 107 21.03 -56.51 -30.69
CA ALA A 107 20.78 -57.72 -31.44
C ALA A 107 21.39 -58.84 -30.59
N ARG A 108 20.51 -59.74 -30.12
CA ARG A 108 20.90 -60.74 -29.13
C ARG A 108 21.98 -61.59 -29.77
N GLU A 109 23.23 -61.42 -29.38
CA GLU A 109 24.25 -62.46 -29.53
C GLU A 109 23.68 -63.71 -28.92
N GLY A 110 23.25 -64.65 -29.75
CA GLY A 110 22.58 -65.86 -29.33
C GLY A 110 21.22 -66.12 -29.98
N GLN A 111 20.71 -65.26 -30.85
CA GLN A 111 19.57 -65.63 -31.67
C GLN A 111 19.94 -66.62 -32.71
N ILE A 112 19.23 -67.74 -32.74
CA ILE A 112 19.46 -68.84 -33.78
C ILE A 112 19.14 -68.18 -35.13
N ARG A 113 20.13 -68.30 -36.06
CA ARG A 113 20.05 -67.70 -37.41
C ARG A 113 20.27 -68.81 -38.44
N PRO A 114 19.83 -68.60 -39.68
CA PRO A 114 20.20 -69.50 -40.77
C PRO A 114 21.71 -69.56 -40.92
N ASN A 115 22.28 -70.76 -41.15
CA ASN A 115 23.71 -70.87 -41.35
C ASN A 115 24.05 -70.57 -42.82
N TYR A 116 24.45 -69.37 -43.09
CA TYR A 116 24.85 -68.96 -44.43
C TYR A 116 26.29 -69.18 -44.79
N ALA A 117 27.14 -69.71 -43.87
CA ALA A 117 28.56 -69.83 -44.09
C ALA A 117 28.87 -70.65 -45.37
N PRO A 118 28.18 -71.77 -45.71
CA PRO A 118 28.44 -72.54 -46.99
C PRO A 118 28.12 -71.66 -48.21
N ALA A 119 27.06 -70.87 -48.22
CA ALA A 119 26.69 -69.99 -49.34
C ALA A 119 27.69 -68.84 -49.47
N ILE A 120 28.07 -68.18 -48.32
CA ILE A 120 29.09 -67.15 -48.27
C ILE A 120 30.40 -67.64 -48.92
N ALA A 121 30.88 -68.81 -48.59
CA ALA A 121 32.10 -69.33 -49.12
C ALA A 121 32.08 -69.46 -50.67
N ARG A 122 30.88 -69.77 -51.21
CA ARG A 122 30.76 -69.90 -52.71
C ARG A 122 30.71 -68.55 -53.39
N TYR A 123 30.02 -67.63 -52.77
CA TYR A 123 29.98 -66.23 -53.29
C TYR A 123 31.32 -65.54 -53.11
N GLU A 124 32.08 -65.78 -52.04
CA GLU A 124 33.42 -65.24 -51.84
C GLU A 124 34.38 -65.83 -52.95
N GLU A 125 34.31 -67.11 -53.23
CA GLU A 125 35.03 -67.73 -54.30
C GLU A 125 34.74 -67.14 -55.64
N LEU A 126 33.46 -66.95 -55.93
CA LEU A 126 32.93 -66.32 -57.17
C LEU A 126 33.46 -64.88 -57.34
N VAL A 127 33.22 -64.03 -56.31
CA VAL A 127 33.61 -62.65 -56.37
C VAL A 127 35.14 -62.47 -56.47
N ARG A 128 35.94 -63.30 -55.78
CA ARG A 128 37.39 -63.22 -55.79
C ARG A 128 38.02 -63.69 -57.10
N ASN A 129 37.50 -64.77 -57.66
CA ASN A 129 38.17 -65.42 -58.75
C ASN A 129 37.56 -65.07 -60.14
N TYR A 130 36.35 -64.48 -60.17
CA TYR A 130 35.63 -64.16 -61.40
C TYR A 130 35.02 -62.77 -61.44
N PRO A 131 35.87 -61.73 -61.29
CA PRO A 131 35.36 -60.37 -61.18
C PRO A 131 34.66 -59.88 -62.44
N ASN A 132 34.85 -60.50 -63.59
CA ASN A 132 34.24 -60.18 -64.85
C ASN A 132 32.97 -61.03 -65.15
N PHE A 133 32.47 -61.76 -64.17
CA PHE A 133 31.24 -62.52 -64.35
C PHE A 133 30.09 -61.58 -64.61
N ASP A 134 29.25 -61.92 -65.58
CA ASP A 134 28.12 -61.07 -66.05
C ASP A 134 27.18 -60.64 -64.94
N ARG A 135 26.92 -61.49 -63.96
CA ARG A 135 26.06 -61.25 -62.78
C ARG A 135 26.86 -61.03 -61.49
N ILE A 136 28.08 -60.51 -61.60
CA ILE A 136 28.93 -60.30 -60.43
C ILE A 136 28.32 -59.32 -59.45
N ASP A 137 27.55 -58.36 -59.91
CA ASP A 137 26.81 -57.44 -59.09
C ASP A 137 25.68 -58.13 -58.29
N ALA A 138 24.98 -59.10 -58.90
CA ALA A 138 23.99 -59.90 -58.16
C ALA A 138 24.70 -60.82 -57.14
N ALA A 139 25.85 -61.45 -57.49
CA ALA A 139 26.62 -62.22 -56.53
C ALA A 139 27.12 -61.38 -55.35
N ALA A 140 27.69 -60.21 -55.62
CA ALA A 140 28.18 -59.28 -54.59
C ALA A 140 27.07 -58.74 -53.76
N TYR A 141 25.88 -58.41 -54.33
CA TYR A 141 24.71 -57.97 -53.62
C TYR A 141 24.21 -59.02 -52.61
N THR A 142 24.09 -60.29 -53.11
CA THR A 142 23.70 -61.39 -52.23
C THR A 142 24.74 -61.65 -51.14
N LEU A 143 26.03 -61.69 -51.48
CA LEU A 143 27.10 -61.81 -50.51
C LEU A 143 27.07 -60.73 -49.43
N GLY A 144 26.81 -59.45 -49.82
CA GLY A 144 26.65 -58.35 -48.87
C GLY A 144 25.44 -58.56 -47.98
N THR A 145 24.35 -59.05 -48.49
CA THR A 145 23.11 -59.33 -47.72
C THR A 145 23.37 -60.52 -46.70
N LEU A 146 24.09 -61.56 -47.11
CA LEU A 146 24.42 -62.66 -46.23
C LEU A 146 25.39 -62.25 -45.13
N TYR A 147 26.42 -61.43 -45.43
CA TYR A 147 27.28 -60.85 -44.42
C TYR A 147 26.54 -59.98 -43.43
N ASN A 148 25.59 -59.22 -43.91
CA ASN A 148 24.76 -58.39 -43.05
C ASN A 148 23.89 -59.24 -42.10
N ALA A 149 23.33 -60.37 -42.59
CA ALA A 149 22.58 -61.34 -41.79
C ALA A 149 23.51 -62.01 -40.71
N GLU A 150 24.78 -62.22 -41.01
CA GLU A 150 25.80 -62.71 -40.08
C GLU A 150 26.42 -61.63 -39.20
N LEU A 151 25.92 -60.38 -39.26
CA LEU A 151 26.47 -59.22 -38.55
C LEU A 151 27.93 -58.88 -38.88
N ARG A 152 28.41 -59.35 -40.02
CA ARG A 152 29.73 -59.05 -40.57
C ARG A 152 29.67 -57.76 -41.41
N TYR A 153 29.32 -56.65 -40.75
CA TYR A 153 29.02 -55.42 -41.45
C TYR A 153 30.20 -54.85 -42.26
N ALA A 154 31.44 -55.03 -41.82
CA ALA A 154 32.59 -54.58 -42.58
C ALA A 154 32.74 -55.34 -43.91
N ASP A 155 32.49 -56.68 -43.90
CA ASP A 155 32.50 -57.51 -45.09
C ASP A 155 31.29 -57.18 -46.00
N ALA A 156 30.11 -56.96 -45.39
CA ALA A 156 28.91 -56.53 -46.09
C ALA A 156 29.13 -55.19 -46.83
N ALA A 157 29.76 -54.21 -46.17
CA ALA A 157 30.06 -52.92 -46.80
C ALA A 157 30.97 -53.11 -48.04
N ARG A 158 32.04 -53.91 -47.93
CA ARG A 158 32.90 -54.16 -49.08
C ARG A 158 32.17 -54.84 -50.26
N ALA A 159 31.29 -55.78 -49.94
CA ALA A 159 30.50 -56.47 -50.98
C ALA A 159 29.51 -55.46 -51.65
N PHE A 160 28.80 -54.59 -50.89
CA PHE A 160 27.92 -53.61 -51.45
C PHE A 160 28.66 -52.50 -52.21
N GLU A 161 29.89 -52.12 -51.79
CA GLU A 161 30.73 -51.18 -52.56
C GLU A 161 31.03 -51.72 -53.98
N MET A 162 31.23 -53.06 -54.16
CA MET A 162 31.37 -53.60 -55.44
C MET A 162 30.14 -53.45 -56.36
N VAL A 163 28.95 -53.57 -55.77
CA VAL A 163 27.71 -53.39 -56.50
C VAL A 163 27.50 -51.92 -56.89
N THR A 164 27.74 -50.99 -55.91
CA THR A 164 27.55 -49.56 -56.11
C THR A 164 28.53 -48.93 -57.12
N ALA A 165 29.75 -49.55 -57.27
CA ALA A 165 30.74 -49.16 -58.29
C ALA A 165 30.33 -49.52 -59.72
N LYS A 166 29.33 -50.36 -59.94
CA LYS A 166 28.87 -50.78 -61.27
C LYS A 166 27.61 -49.98 -61.66
N ASP A 167 27.76 -48.92 -62.43
CA ASP A 167 26.64 -48.01 -62.81
C ASP A 167 25.46 -48.71 -63.46
N SER A 168 25.72 -49.77 -64.22
CA SER A 168 24.70 -50.57 -64.92
C SER A 168 23.94 -51.56 -64.02
N SER A 169 24.34 -51.73 -62.77
CA SER A 169 23.69 -52.69 -61.89
C SER A 169 22.24 -52.24 -61.50
N ARG A 170 21.32 -53.15 -61.76
CA ARG A 170 19.94 -52.95 -61.28
C ARG A 170 19.78 -52.92 -59.78
N PHE A 171 20.76 -53.47 -59.06
CA PHE A 171 20.76 -53.50 -57.60
C PHE A 171 21.39 -52.24 -56.97
N ARG A 172 21.93 -51.34 -57.81
CA ARG A 172 22.74 -50.20 -57.36
C ARG A 172 22.01 -49.34 -56.33
N GLY A 173 20.74 -48.99 -56.57
CA GLY A 173 19.97 -48.16 -55.64
C GLY A 173 19.77 -48.82 -54.30
N GLU A 174 19.39 -50.10 -54.30
CA GLU A 174 19.24 -50.86 -53.04
C GLU A 174 20.57 -51.15 -52.39
N ALA A 175 21.61 -51.42 -53.19
CA ALA A 175 22.96 -51.62 -52.66
C ALA A 175 23.52 -50.38 -51.93
N PHE A 176 23.26 -49.20 -52.43
CA PHE A 176 23.58 -47.97 -51.69
C PHE A 176 22.86 -47.90 -50.36
N PHE A 177 21.57 -48.20 -50.29
CA PHE A 177 20.82 -48.26 -49.03
C PHE A 177 21.43 -49.28 -48.08
N ARG A 178 21.69 -50.49 -48.54
CA ARG A 178 22.32 -51.59 -47.72
C ARG A 178 23.75 -51.25 -47.30
N LEU A 179 24.50 -50.56 -48.14
CA LEU A 179 25.86 -50.06 -47.79
C LEU A 179 25.75 -49.04 -46.68
N GLY A 180 24.76 -48.14 -46.75
CA GLY A 180 24.45 -47.21 -45.67
C GLY A 180 24.13 -47.94 -44.38
N ASP A 181 23.30 -49.00 -44.43
CA ASP A 181 22.96 -49.80 -43.23
C ASP A 181 24.22 -50.46 -42.65
N ALA A 182 25.08 -51.03 -43.47
CA ALA A 182 26.33 -51.67 -43.00
C ALA A 182 27.26 -50.67 -42.29
N TYR A 183 27.48 -49.46 -42.84
CA TYR A 183 28.22 -48.39 -42.16
C TYR A 183 27.53 -47.87 -40.92
N PHE A 184 26.21 -47.74 -40.91
CA PHE A 184 25.43 -47.31 -39.76
C PHE A 184 25.59 -48.29 -38.58
N GLU A 185 25.47 -49.58 -38.82
CA GLU A 185 25.67 -50.61 -37.82
C GLU A 185 27.14 -50.72 -37.31
N LEU A 186 28.13 -50.51 -38.20
CA LEU A 186 29.53 -50.40 -37.80
C LEU A 186 29.73 -49.17 -36.89
N ALA A 187 29.15 -48.03 -37.26
CA ALA A 187 29.23 -46.82 -36.46
C ALA A 187 28.64 -46.99 -35.06
N ALA A 188 27.59 -47.82 -34.94
CA ALA A 188 26.96 -48.11 -33.64
C ALA A 188 27.90 -48.84 -32.68
N LYS A 189 28.87 -49.60 -33.19
CA LYS A 189 29.88 -50.35 -32.40
C LYS A 189 31.13 -49.56 -32.07
N GLU A 190 31.33 -48.39 -32.70
CA GLU A 190 32.52 -47.56 -32.58
C GLU A 190 32.28 -46.29 -31.72
N ARG A 191 33.39 -45.62 -31.37
CA ARG A 191 33.37 -44.37 -30.57
C ARG A 191 34.19 -43.27 -31.22
N GLY A 192 33.99 -42.05 -30.79
CA GLY A 192 34.79 -40.87 -31.15
C GLY A 192 34.80 -40.57 -32.66
N THR A 193 35.96 -40.24 -33.21
CA THR A 193 36.10 -39.84 -34.62
C THR A 193 35.79 -40.95 -35.59
N GLN A 194 36.10 -42.21 -35.26
CA GLN A 194 35.81 -43.36 -36.10
C GLN A 194 34.31 -43.57 -36.29
N ARG A 195 33.57 -43.50 -35.19
CA ARG A 195 32.08 -43.50 -35.22
C ARG A 195 31.53 -42.44 -36.16
N ARG A 196 31.98 -41.18 -36.03
CA ARG A 196 31.54 -40.10 -36.89
C ARG A 196 31.87 -40.31 -38.36
N SER A 197 33.09 -40.78 -38.65
CA SER A 197 33.50 -41.08 -40.01
C SER A 197 32.63 -42.19 -40.65
N LEU A 198 32.26 -43.19 -39.88
CA LEU A 198 31.38 -44.27 -40.38
C LEU A 198 29.95 -43.75 -40.62
N PHE A 199 29.40 -42.90 -39.74
CA PHE A 199 28.12 -42.22 -40.01
C PHE A 199 28.18 -41.29 -41.23
N ALA A 200 29.34 -40.68 -41.51
CA ALA A 200 29.50 -39.87 -42.71
C ALA A 200 29.48 -40.75 -43.97
N ARG A 201 30.14 -41.90 -43.93
CA ARG A 201 30.07 -42.87 -45.04
C ARG A 201 28.66 -43.44 -45.23
N ALA A 202 27.96 -43.72 -44.10
CA ALA A 202 26.54 -44.13 -44.17
C ALA A 202 25.69 -43.06 -44.79
N ALA A 203 25.86 -41.78 -44.37
CA ALA A 203 25.10 -40.65 -44.94
C ALA A 203 25.32 -40.53 -46.47
N THR A 204 26.59 -40.60 -46.90
CA THR A 204 26.90 -40.55 -48.36
C THR A 204 26.23 -41.71 -49.12
N ALA A 205 26.23 -42.91 -48.55
CA ALA A 205 25.57 -44.05 -49.18
C ALA A 205 24.03 -43.87 -49.24
N TYR A 206 23.39 -43.39 -48.14
CA TYR A 206 21.94 -43.12 -48.13
C TYR A 206 21.56 -41.97 -49.05
N GLU A 207 22.38 -40.92 -49.19
CA GLU A 207 22.16 -39.84 -50.15
C GLU A 207 22.10 -40.42 -51.59
N GLN A 208 23.08 -41.26 -51.95
CA GLN A 208 23.05 -41.93 -53.26
C GLN A 208 21.82 -42.82 -53.41
N ALA A 209 21.42 -43.53 -52.36
CA ALA A 209 20.20 -44.33 -52.37
C ALA A 209 18.94 -43.47 -52.63
N THR A 210 18.84 -42.28 -52.04
CA THR A 210 17.72 -41.37 -52.24
C THR A 210 17.68 -40.73 -53.64
N GLN A 211 18.85 -40.65 -54.29
CA GLN A 211 18.95 -40.09 -55.66
C GLN A 211 18.56 -41.14 -56.75
N ILE A 212 18.92 -42.40 -56.50
CA ILE A 212 18.78 -43.48 -57.49
C ILE A 212 17.41 -44.18 -57.40
N ASN A 213 16.90 -44.40 -56.21
CA ASN A 213 15.65 -45.12 -55.99
C ASN A 213 14.43 -44.26 -56.31
N PRO A 214 13.30 -44.83 -56.77
CA PRO A 214 12.08 -44.12 -56.98
C PRO A 214 11.60 -43.40 -55.73
N LYS A 215 11.18 -42.11 -55.87
CA LYS A 215 10.76 -41.25 -54.75
C LYS A 215 9.45 -41.66 -54.06
N ASP A 216 8.72 -42.59 -54.60
CA ASP A 216 7.53 -43.22 -54.07
C ASP A 216 7.78 -44.65 -53.56
N GLY A 217 9.02 -45.14 -53.68
CA GLY A 217 9.43 -46.48 -53.23
C GLY A 217 9.89 -46.52 -51.78
N ASP A 218 9.63 -47.62 -51.11
CA ASP A 218 9.94 -47.82 -49.66
C ASP A 218 11.43 -47.50 -49.33
N ILE A 219 12.34 -47.91 -50.17
CA ILE A 219 13.77 -47.68 -50.00
C ILE A 219 14.11 -46.17 -49.90
N TYR A 220 13.42 -45.34 -50.68
CA TYR A 220 13.63 -43.89 -50.62
C TYR A 220 13.29 -43.31 -49.26
N PHE A 221 12.15 -43.68 -48.67
CA PHE A 221 11.73 -43.21 -47.33
C PHE A 221 12.63 -43.80 -46.22
N LEU A 222 12.96 -45.05 -46.32
CA LEU A 222 13.88 -45.66 -45.34
C LEU A 222 15.30 -45.06 -45.40
N ALA A 223 15.76 -44.74 -46.64
CA ALA A 223 17.04 -44.08 -46.84
C ALA A 223 17.03 -42.65 -46.28
N LEU A 224 15.99 -41.87 -46.51
CA LEU A 224 15.83 -40.53 -45.90
C LEU A 224 15.84 -40.62 -44.37
N TYR A 225 15.10 -41.58 -43.83
CA TYR A 225 15.05 -41.76 -42.36
C TYR A 225 16.43 -42.06 -41.79
N LYS A 226 17.13 -43.03 -42.37
CA LYS A 226 18.49 -43.40 -41.94
C LYS A 226 19.54 -42.33 -42.23
N LEU A 227 19.35 -41.55 -43.30
CA LEU A 227 20.17 -40.38 -43.62
C LEU A 227 20.06 -39.32 -42.55
N GLY A 228 18.82 -38.97 -42.16
CA GLY A 228 18.60 -38.00 -41.07
C GLY A 228 19.26 -38.45 -39.78
N TRP A 229 19.16 -39.75 -39.45
CA TRP A 229 19.86 -40.34 -38.31
C TRP A 229 21.40 -40.30 -38.45
N SER A 230 21.91 -40.53 -39.64
CA SER A 230 23.37 -40.52 -39.91
C SER A 230 23.92 -39.12 -39.70
N TYR A 231 23.22 -38.06 -40.17
CA TYR A 231 23.57 -36.67 -39.89
C TYR A 231 23.49 -36.34 -38.42
N TYR A 232 22.41 -36.71 -37.75
CA TYR A 232 22.25 -36.46 -36.32
C TYR A 232 23.41 -37.04 -35.51
N ASN A 233 23.85 -38.28 -35.84
CA ASN A 233 24.93 -38.94 -35.12
C ASN A 233 26.35 -38.47 -35.47
N GLN A 234 26.53 -37.79 -36.60
CA GLN A 234 27.78 -37.11 -36.96
C GLN A 234 27.97 -35.81 -36.21
N ALA A 235 26.90 -35.16 -35.89
CA ALA A 235 26.89 -33.80 -35.34
C ALA A 235 27.65 -33.74 -34.00
N THR A 236 28.23 -32.58 -33.73
CA THR A 236 28.92 -32.27 -32.46
C THR A 236 28.42 -30.92 -31.92
N GLN A 237 28.70 -30.66 -30.67
CA GLN A 237 28.34 -29.39 -30.09
C GLN A 237 29.03 -28.18 -30.75
N THR A 238 30.21 -28.40 -31.32
CA THR A 238 31.02 -27.38 -31.99
C THR A 238 30.70 -27.22 -33.48
N ASN A 239 30.13 -28.26 -34.09
CA ASN A 239 29.64 -28.20 -35.48
C ASN A 239 28.19 -28.62 -35.52
N GLN A 240 27.32 -27.68 -35.83
CA GLN A 240 25.87 -27.84 -35.86
C GLN A 240 25.32 -28.06 -37.26
N THR A 241 26.20 -28.08 -38.30
CA THR A 241 25.81 -28.23 -39.69
C THR A 241 25.06 -29.55 -39.93
N GLU A 242 25.55 -30.61 -39.33
CA GLU A 242 24.97 -31.95 -39.50
C GLU A 242 23.59 -32.05 -38.81
N TYR A 243 23.38 -31.35 -37.67
CA TYR A 243 22.03 -31.27 -37.10
C TYR A 243 21.07 -30.55 -38.05
N GLN A 244 21.53 -29.47 -38.73
CA GLN A 244 20.70 -28.78 -39.71
C GLN A 244 20.38 -29.66 -40.91
N GLN A 245 21.37 -30.48 -41.36
CA GLN A 245 21.16 -31.48 -42.41
C GLN A 245 20.16 -32.54 -41.99
N ALA A 246 20.24 -33.00 -40.73
CA ALA A 246 19.28 -33.94 -40.17
C ALA A 246 17.83 -33.35 -40.17
N VAL A 247 17.68 -32.07 -39.73
CA VAL A 247 16.41 -31.36 -39.79
C VAL A 247 15.86 -31.32 -41.22
N ASN A 248 16.69 -30.90 -42.16
CA ASN A 248 16.28 -30.80 -43.57
C ASN A 248 15.85 -32.16 -44.15
N THR A 249 16.59 -33.21 -43.79
CA THR A 249 16.32 -34.56 -44.28
C THR A 249 15.05 -35.15 -43.68
N PHE A 250 14.82 -34.97 -42.37
CA PHE A 250 13.57 -35.39 -41.74
C PHE A 250 12.38 -34.59 -42.23
N GLY A 251 12.56 -33.29 -42.48
CA GLY A 251 11.55 -32.46 -43.13
C GLY A 251 11.20 -32.96 -44.53
N GLN A 252 12.20 -33.21 -45.37
CA GLN A 252 12.01 -33.79 -46.71
C GLN A 252 11.28 -35.16 -46.62
N LEU A 253 11.61 -35.97 -45.63
CA LEU A 253 10.93 -37.25 -45.41
C LEU A 253 9.45 -37.05 -45.11
N VAL A 254 9.09 -36.14 -44.18
CA VAL A 254 7.70 -35.88 -43.80
C VAL A 254 6.93 -35.30 -44.97
N ASP A 255 7.49 -34.31 -45.68
CA ASP A 255 6.87 -33.69 -46.84
C ASP A 255 6.61 -34.67 -48.01
N ALA A 256 7.52 -35.63 -48.22
CA ALA A 256 7.33 -36.69 -49.18
C ALA A 256 6.32 -37.76 -48.73
N TYR A 257 6.38 -38.11 -47.44
CA TYR A 257 5.50 -39.11 -46.80
C TYR A 257 4.04 -38.64 -46.80
N ASP A 258 3.77 -37.34 -46.51
CA ASP A 258 2.39 -36.77 -46.49
C ASP A 258 1.73 -36.77 -47.90
N LYS A 259 2.50 -37.07 -48.97
CA LYS A 259 1.98 -37.22 -50.32
C LYS A 259 1.66 -38.68 -50.71
N LEU A 260 1.98 -39.62 -49.85
CA LEU A 260 1.72 -41.04 -50.04
C LEU A 260 0.22 -41.38 -49.83
N THR A 261 -0.21 -42.52 -50.41
CA THR A 261 -1.53 -43.07 -50.10
C THR A 261 -1.62 -43.58 -48.67
N PRO A 262 -2.79 -43.65 -48.04
CA PRO A 262 -2.97 -44.14 -46.69
C PRO A 262 -2.41 -45.55 -46.46
N GLU A 263 -2.46 -46.43 -47.47
CA GLU A 263 -1.92 -47.80 -47.43
C GLU A 263 -0.39 -47.78 -47.35
N GLN A 264 0.24 -46.92 -48.15
CA GLN A 264 1.71 -46.74 -48.11
C GLN A 264 2.17 -46.13 -46.80
N GLN A 265 1.43 -45.14 -46.30
CA GLN A 265 1.69 -44.48 -45.00
C GLN A 265 1.64 -45.52 -43.85
N SER A 266 0.54 -46.31 -43.82
CA SER A 266 0.37 -47.35 -42.79
C SER A 266 1.49 -48.41 -42.82
N ARG A 267 1.99 -48.77 -44.00
CA ARG A 267 3.08 -49.74 -44.14
C ARG A 267 4.43 -49.20 -43.67
N LEU A 268 4.72 -47.97 -43.94
CA LEU A 268 6.02 -47.35 -43.58
C LEU A 268 6.11 -46.90 -42.15
N GLY A 269 5.07 -46.28 -41.62
CA GLY A 269 4.96 -45.83 -40.21
C GLY A 269 6.00 -44.79 -39.75
N LEU A 270 6.76 -44.16 -40.63
CA LEU A 270 7.95 -43.35 -40.31
C LEU A 270 7.65 -41.90 -39.87
N ARG A 271 6.45 -41.40 -40.19
CA ARG A 271 6.10 -39.98 -40.01
C ARG A 271 6.30 -39.48 -38.58
N GLY A 272 5.78 -40.22 -37.61
CA GLY A 272 5.85 -39.84 -36.20
C GLY A 272 7.25 -39.71 -35.67
N GLU A 273 8.07 -40.72 -36.01
CA GLU A 273 9.48 -40.80 -35.63
C GLU A 273 10.31 -39.68 -36.32
N ALA A 274 10.08 -39.42 -37.60
CA ALA A 274 10.77 -38.36 -38.32
C ALA A 274 10.52 -37.00 -37.70
N ILE A 275 9.25 -36.69 -37.30
CA ILE A 275 8.88 -35.45 -36.59
C ILE A 275 9.58 -35.41 -35.23
N GLU A 276 9.64 -36.51 -34.50
CA GLU A 276 10.27 -36.55 -33.20
C GLU A 276 11.77 -36.24 -33.28
N TYR A 277 12.49 -36.93 -34.20
CA TYR A 277 13.93 -36.72 -34.38
C TYR A 277 14.28 -35.39 -35.03
N MET A 278 13.42 -34.87 -35.89
CA MET A 278 13.50 -33.51 -36.38
C MET A 278 13.43 -32.52 -35.21
N ALA A 279 12.50 -32.72 -34.27
CA ALA A 279 12.36 -31.86 -33.10
C ALA A 279 13.58 -31.98 -32.18
N ILE A 280 14.10 -33.22 -31.96
CA ILE A 280 15.30 -33.40 -31.14
C ILE A 280 16.50 -32.69 -31.80
N ALA A 281 16.65 -32.77 -33.14
CA ALA A 281 17.70 -32.07 -33.85
C ALA A 281 17.57 -30.55 -33.71
N PHE A 282 16.38 -30.01 -33.77
CA PHE A 282 16.14 -28.60 -33.51
C PHE A 282 16.60 -28.15 -32.11
N THR A 283 16.49 -29.02 -31.09
CA THR A 283 16.98 -28.63 -29.75
C THR A 283 18.47 -28.31 -29.74
N GLN A 284 19.22 -28.90 -30.68
CA GLN A 284 20.67 -28.73 -30.81
C GLN A 284 21.05 -27.49 -31.64
N VAL A 285 20.18 -26.99 -32.51
CA VAL A 285 20.48 -25.90 -33.46
C VAL A 285 19.75 -24.60 -33.16
N GLY A 286 19.25 -24.46 -31.93
CA GLY A 286 18.57 -23.24 -31.50
C GLY A 286 17.09 -23.38 -31.18
N GLY A 287 16.60 -24.60 -31.02
CA GLY A 287 15.24 -24.87 -30.49
C GLY A 287 14.10 -24.33 -31.36
N ALA A 288 13.15 -23.72 -30.72
CA ALA A 288 11.95 -23.20 -31.38
C ALA A 288 12.25 -22.10 -32.42
N GLU A 289 13.26 -21.26 -32.16
CA GLU A 289 13.65 -20.20 -33.08
C GLU A 289 14.18 -20.76 -34.39
N ALA A 290 15.02 -21.81 -34.30
CA ALA A 290 15.50 -22.51 -35.48
C ALA A 290 14.37 -23.21 -36.25
N ALA A 291 13.45 -23.84 -35.52
CA ALA A 291 12.28 -24.47 -36.12
C ALA A 291 11.40 -23.42 -36.86
N ASN A 292 11.14 -22.27 -36.24
CA ASN A 292 10.36 -21.21 -36.84
C ASN A 292 11.04 -20.64 -38.09
N ARG A 293 12.38 -20.42 -38.06
CA ARG A 293 13.13 -20.00 -39.24
C ARG A 293 13.05 -21.02 -40.38
N TYR A 294 13.19 -22.30 -40.03
CA TYR A 294 13.09 -23.39 -41.00
C TYR A 294 11.74 -23.40 -41.70
N PHE A 295 10.64 -23.40 -40.96
CA PHE A 295 9.30 -23.43 -41.51
C PHE A 295 8.97 -22.16 -42.28
N ALA A 296 9.39 -20.99 -41.78
CA ALA A 296 9.23 -19.73 -42.55
C ALA A 296 9.93 -19.74 -43.90
N SER A 297 11.14 -20.33 -43.99
CA SER A 297 11.90 -20.44 -45.22
C SER A 297 11.34 -21.49 -46.19
N HIS A 298 10.52 -22.43 -45.69
CA HIS A 298 9.89 -23.49 -46.52
C HIS A 298 8.39 -23.24 -46.79
N GLY A 299 7.88 -22.04 -46.51
CA GLY A 299 6.48 -21.66 -46.75
C GLY A 299 5.47 -22.21 -45.72
N GLY A 300 5.95 -22.72 -44.58
CA GLY A 300 5.15 -23.39 -43.59
C GLY A 300 4.97 -24.89 -43.86
N ALA A 301 4.48 -25.63 -42.86
CA ALA A 301 4.11 -27.04 -43.04
C ALA A 301 2.98 -27.41 -42.07
N PRO A 302 2.05 -28.30 -42.44
CA PRO A 302 0.95 -28.74 -41.57
C PRO A 302 1.40 -29.35 -40.26
N TYR A 303 2.61 -29.90 -40.22
CA TYR A 303 3.18 -30.54 -39.02
C TYR A 303 4.04 -29.58 -38.18
N GLN A 304 4.16 -28.31 -38.51
CA GLN A 304 4.98 -27.32 -37.81
C GLN A 304 4.65 -27.23 -36.30
N THR A 305 3.37 -27.17 -35.97
CA THR A 305 2.92 -27.11 -34.57
C THR A 305 3.27 -28.40 -33.79
N VAL A 306 3.22 -29.54 -34.46
CA VAL A 306 3.60 -30.84 -33.87
C VAL A 306 5.11 -30.87 -33.58
N VAL A 307 5.92 -30.39 -34.51
CA VAL A 307 7.38 -30.26 -34.30
C VAL A 307 7.68 -29.30 -33.15
N LEU A 308 7.09 -28.11 -33.14
CA LEU A 308 7.32 -27.15 -32.04
C LEU A 308 6.91 -27.71 -30.69
N ARG A 309 5.80 -28.45 -30.62
CA ARG A 309 5.38 -29.14 -29.39
C ARG A 309 6.41 -30.16 -28.93
N ARG A 310 6.95 -30.95 -29.87
CA ARG A 310 8.00 -31.93 -29.61
C ARG A 310 9.32 -31.27 -29.19
N VAL A 311 9.72 -30.15 -29.82
CA VAL A 311 10.86 -29.35 -29.40
C VAL A 311 10.70 -28.86 -27.96
N ALA A 312 9.54 -28.32 -27.63
CA ALA A 312 9.27 -27.82 -26.28
C ALA A 312 9.35 -28.92 -25.22
N THR A 313 8.68 -30.07 -25.50
CA THR A 313 8.73 -31.24 -24.59
C THR A 313 10.12 -31.83 -24.47
N SER A 314 10.84 -31.95 -25.58
CA SER A 314 12.22 -32.49 -25.58
C SER A 314 13.17 -31.61 -24.76
N LEU A 315 13.10 -30.29 -24.92
CA LEU A 315 13.89 -29.34 -24.12
C LEU A 315 13.54 -29.43 -22.63
N ARG A 316 12.26 -29.55 -22.29
CA ARG A 316 11.81 -29.76 -20.91
C ARG A 316 12.40 -31.03 -20.32
N ASP A 317 12.31 -32.14 -21.04
CA ASP A 317 12.79 -33.46 -20.60
C ASP A 317 14.34 -33.53 -20.47
N GLN A 318 15.04 -32.72 -21.27
CA GLN A 318 16.48 -32.50 -21.16
C GLN A 318 16.83 -31.54 -19.97
N GLY A 319 15.90 -30.91 -19.34
CA GLY A 319 16.12 -29.94 -18.26
C GLY A 319 16.50 -28.54 -18.74
N ASP A 320 16.39 -28.26 -20.03
CA ASP A 320 16.62 -26.92 -20.58
C ASP A 320 15.32 -26.10 -20.52
N PHE A 321 14.96 -25.75 -19.32
CA PHE A 321 13.71 -25.10 -19.02
C PHE A 321 13.55 -23.71 -19.69
N PRO A 322 14.57 -22.84 -19.74
CA PRO A 322 14.44 -21.56 -20.42
C PRO A 322 14.07 -21.70 -21.91
N ARG A 323 14.73 -22.60 -22.63
CA ARG A 323 14.42 -22.82 -24.04
C ARG A 323 13.09 -23.58 -24.22
N ALA A 324 12.73 -24.47 -23.30
CA ALA A 324 11.43 -25.13 -23.30
C ALA A 324 10.29 -24.11 -23.18
N VAL A 325 10.36 -23.17 -22.25
CA VAL A 325 9.38 -22.09 -22.10
C VAL A 325 9.30 -21.22 -23.35
N GLN A 326 10.44 -20.89 -23.96
CA GLN A 326 10.45 -20.14 -25.21
C GLN A 326 9.73 -20.90 -26.34
N ALA A 327 9.95 -22.21 -26.44
CA ALA A 327 9.28 -23.06 -27.43
C ALA A 327 7.77 -23.18 -27.18
N TYR A 328 7.35 -23.34 -25.91
CA TYR A 328 5.94 -23.35 -25.54
C TYR A 328 5.25 -22.01 -25.85
N ARG A 329 5.91 -20.88 -25.60
CA ARG A 329 5.38 -19.56 -25.95
C ARG A 329 5.22 -19.38 -27.45
N ALA A 330 6.23 -19.76 -28.22
CA ALA A 330 6.14 -19.71 -29.68
C ALA A 330 4.98 -20.57 -30.21
N LEU A 331 4.75 -21.74 -29.63
CA LEU A 331 3.63 -22.60 -29.99
C LEU A 331 2.28 -21.94 -29.67
N LEU A 332 2.13 -21.32 -28.50
CA LEU A 332 0.92 -20.59 -28.11
C LEU A 332 0.64 -19.38 -29.00
N GLU A 333 1.69 -18.70 -29.49
CA GLU A 333 1.55 -17.57 -30.42
C GLU A 333 1.07 -18.01 -31.80
N GLN A 334 1.49 -19.19 -32.25
CA GLN A 334 1.08 -19.74 -33.56
C GLN A 334 -0.31 -20.37 -33.50
N THR A 335 -0.68 -20.97 -32.38
CA THR A 335 -1.94 -21.69 -32.20
C THR A 335 -2.70 -21.24 -30.96
N PRO A 336 -3.07 -19.96 -30.89
CA PRO A 336 -3.68 -19.42 -29.66
C PRO A 336 -5.04 -20.03 -29.32
N THR A 337 -5.71 -20.64 -30.31
CA THR A 337 -7.03 -21.29 -30.18
C THR A 337 -6.96 -22.81 -30.10
N ASP A 338 -5.77 -23.42 -30.13
CA ASP A 338 -5.60 -24.87 -29.97
C ASP A 338 -6.14 -25.33 -28.61
N SER A 339 -6.84 -26.46 -28.61
CA SER A 339 -7.37 -27.07 -27.40
C SER A 339 -6.29 -27.38 -26.36
N ALA A 340 -5.07 -27.71 -26.79
CA ALA A 340 -3.91 -27.95 -25.92
C ALA A 340 -3.28 -26.67 -25.34
N ALA A 341 -3.65 -25.47 -25.78
CA ALA A 341 -3.05 -24.24 -25.32
C ALA A 341 -3.16 -24.06 -23.79
N LEU A 342 -4.28 -24.51 -23.22
CA LEU A 342 -4.48 -24.48 -21.76
C LEU A 342 -3.44 -25.33 -21.01
N SER A 343 -3.22 -26.56 -21.48
CA SER A 343 -2.22 -27.45 -20.85
C SER A 343 -0.79 -26.94 -21.03
N ILE A 344 -0.48 -26.36 -22.19
CA ILE A 344 0.81 -25.76 -22.47
C ILE A 344 1.07 -24.56 -21.55
N GLN A 345 0.11 -23.69 -21.34
CA GLN A 345 0.28 -22.54 -20.45
C GLN A 345 0.42 -22.98 -18.98
N ARG A 346 -0.27 -24.04 -18.56
CA ARG A 346 -0.07 -24.67 -17.23
C ARG A 346 1.33 -25.24 -17.08
N GLU A 347 1.86 -25.85 -18.12
CA GLU A 347 3.25 -26.36 -18.13
C GLU A 347 4.28 -25.24 -17.97
N ILE A 348 4.07 -24.10 -18.63
CA ILE A 348 4.92 -22.90 -18.46
C ILE A 348 4.90 -22.43 -17.01
N VAL A 349 3.72 -22.42 -16.37
CA VAL A 349 3.60 -22.05 -14.94
C VAL A 349 4.37 -23.04 -14.07
N ASP A 350 4.21 -24.36 -14.32
CA ASP A 350 4.90 -25.41 -13.56
C ASP A 350 6.42 -25.29 -13.68
N ILE A 351 6.92 -25.10 -14.91
CA ILE A 351 8.35 -24.94 -15.16
C ILE A 351 8.92 -23.75 -14.36
N TYR A 352 8.30 -22.58 -14.42
CA TYR A 352 8.77 -21.44 -13.68
C TYR A 352 8.70 -21.64 -12.16
N GLN A 353 7.62 -22.26 -11.69
CA GLN A 353 7.39 -22.44 -10.25
C GLN A 353 8.28 -23.53 -9.65
N ASN A 354 8.32 -24.72 -10.28
CA ASN A 354 8.84 -25.94 -9.65
C ASN A 354 10.22 -26.37 -10.20
N ARG A 355 10.60 -25.88 -11.40
CA ARG A 355 11.86 -26.27 -12.05
C ARG A 355 12.89 -25.14 -12.04
N MET A 356 12.47 -23.93 -12.42
CA MET A 356 13.36 -22.76 -12.44
C MET A 356 13.38 -22.02 -11.11
N LEU A 357 12.35 -22.20 -10.29
CA LEU A 357 12.15 -21.50 -9.00
C LEU A 357 12.15 -19.97 -9.17
N GLU A 358 11.50 -19.49 -10.24
CA GLU A 358 11.35 -18.08 -10.57
C GLU A 358 9.93 -17.60 -10.23
N PRO A 359 9.67 -17.11 -9.01
CA PRO A 359 8.32 -16.77 -8.56
C PRO A 359 7.69 -15.65 -9.38
N ASP A 360 8.46 -14.67 -9.82
CA ASP A 360 7.93 -13.54 -10.61
C ASP A 360 7.53 -13.99 -12.03
N SER A 361 8.34 -14.83 -12.66
CA SER A 361 8.02 -15.43 -13.96
C SER A 361 6.81 -16.35 -13.87
N ALA A 362 6.73 -17.15 -12.81
CA ALA A 362 5.56 -18.00 -12.55
C ALA A 362 4.29 -17.17 -12.35
N GLN A 363 4.40 -16.06 -11.65
CA GLN A 363 3.28 -15.13 -11.44
C GLN A 363 2.81 -14.51 -12.75
N ALA A 364 3.72 -14.02 -13.59
CA ALA A 364 3.39 -13.48 -14.90
C ALA A 364 2.71 -14.55 -15.80
N ALA A 365 3.19 -15.79 -15.73
CA ALA A 365 2.60 -16.90 -16.47
C ALA A 365 1.19 -17.25 -15.99
N ARG A 366 0.89 -17.17 -14.68
CA ARG A 366 -0.46 -17.36 -14.11
C ARG A 366 -1.42 -16.29 -14.57
N LEU A 367 -1.00 -15.02 -14.55
CA LEU A 367 -1.83 -13.90 -15.00
C LEU A 367 -2.15 -14.07 -16.49
N ARG A 368 -1.15 -14.45 -17.30
CA ARG A 368 -1.37 -14.74 -18.72
C ARG A 368 -2.36 -15.90 -18.92
N LEU A 369 -2.28 -16.96 -18.11
CA LEU A 369 -3.27 -18.05 -18.12
C LEU A 369 -4.68 -17.51 -17.85
N ALA A 370 -4.82 -16.71 -16.81
CA ALA A 370 -6.12 -16.15 -16.45
C ALA A 370 -6.71 -15.24 -17.56
N GLU A 371 -5.85 -14.59 -18.34
CA GLU A 371 -6.26 -13.74 -19.48
C GLU A 371 -6.60 -14.53 -20.72
N MET A 372 -5.69 -15.41 -21.16
CA MET A 372 -5.84 -16.16 -22.42
C MET A 372 -7.09 -17.03 -22.45
N PHE A 373 -7.45 -17.60 -21.32
CA PHE A 373 -8.57 -18.55 -21.20
C PHE A 373 -9.80 -17.94 -20.52
N ALA A 374 -9.89 -16.60 -20.51
CA ALA A 374 -11.05 -15.89 -19.96
C ALA A 374 -12.33 -16.20 -20.77
N PRO A 375 -13.50 -16.18 -20.13
CA PRO A 375 -14.77 -16.25 -20.83
C PRO A 375 -14.84 -15.19 -21.94
N GLY A 376 -15.23 -15.58 -23.15
CA GLY A 376 -15.26 -14.67 -24.30
C GLY A 376 -13.93 -14.47 -25.03
N SER A 377 -12.82 -15.03 -24.55
CA SER A 377 -11.55 -15.04 -25.31
C SER A 377 -11.67 -15.86 -26.60
N ALA A 378 -10.81 -15.61 -27.57
CA ALA A 378 -10.77 -16.35 -28.83
C ALA A 378 -10.62 -17.86 -28.59
N TRP A 379 -9.81 -18.24 -27.59
CA TRP A 379 -9.64 -19.65 -27.22
C TRP A 379 -10.94 -20.25 -26.66
N ALA A 380 -11.61 -19.54 -25.76
CA ALA A 380 -12.84 -20.02 -25.14
C ALA A 380 -13.96 -20.18 -26.17
N GLN A 381 -14.04 -19.28 -27.15
CA GLN A 381 -14.99 -19.38 -28.26
C GLN A 381 -14.71 -20.60 -29.17
N ALA A 382 -13.43 -20.90 -29.39
CA ALA A 382 -13.03 -22.06 -30.20
C ALA A 382 -13.16 -23.40 -29.46
N ASN A 383 -13.17 -23.39 -28.11
CA ASN A 383 -13.13 -24.58 -27.27
C ASN A 383 -14.26 -24.62 -26.21
N PRO A 384 -15.54 -24.50 -26.59
CA PRO A 384 -16.63 -24.43 -25.61
C PRO A 384 -16.73 -25.68 -24.72
N GLY A 385 -16.34 -26.86 -25.21
CA GLY A 385 -16.30 -28.10 -24.43
C GLY A 385 -15.24 -28.13 -23.32
N LEU A 386 -14.26 -27.21 -23.33
CA LEU A 386 -13.21 -27.10 -22.32
C LEU A 386 -13.44 -25.94 -21.33
N ALA A 387 -14.59 -25.29 -21.39
CA ALA A 387 -14.90 -24.11 -20.55
C ALA A 387 -14.75 -24.38 -19.04
N SER A 388 -15.21 -25.56 -18.57
CA SER A 388 -15.07 -25.95 -17.16
C SER A 388 -13.61 -26.14 -16.74
N GLN A 389 -12.79 -26.77 -17.59
CA GLN A 389 -11.38 -26.97 -17.32
C GLN A 389 -10.62 -25.64 -17.30
N ALA A 390 -10.97 -24.73 -18.22
CA ALA A 390 -10.40 -23.38 -18.24
C ALA A 390 -10.78 -22.59 -16.99
N ALA A 391 -12.04 -22.65 -16.56
CA ALA A 391 -12.51 -22.00 -15.34
C ALA A 391 -11.74 -22.50 -14.11
N THR A 392 -11.58 -23.80 -13.96
CA THR A 392 -10.79 -24.40 -12.87
C THR A 392 -9.34 -23.95 -12.91
N ALA A 393 -8.70 -23.98 -14.09
CA ALA A 393 -7.30 -23.56 -14.22
C ALA A 393 -7.11 -22.08 -13.93
N ARG A 394 -8.06 -21.24 -14.32
CA ARG A 394 -8.06 -19.80 -14.05
C ARG A 394 -8.29 -19.50 -12.57
N GLU A 395 -9.24 -20.20 -11.97
CA GLU A 395 -9.47 -20.11 -10.51
C GLU A 395 -8.18 -20.38 -9.76
N GLU A 396 -7.56 -21.51 -10.04
CA GLU A 396 -6.32 -21.93 -9.42
C GLU A 396 -5.18 -20.93 -9.66
N ALA A 397 -5.00 -20.44 -10.90
CA ALA A 397 -3.98 -19.49 -11.26
C ALA A 397 -4.12 -18.15 -10.52
N LEU A 398 -5.32 -17.60 -10.44
CA LEU A 398 -5.58 -16.37 -9.70
C LEU A 398 -5.39 -16.56 -8.19
N ARG A 399 -5.90 -17.65 -7.64
CA ARG A 399 -5.75 -17.94 -6.21
C ARG A 399 -4.30 -18.13 -5.80
N GLN A 400 -3.56 -19.01 -6.48
CA GLN A 400 -2.14 -19.24 -6.21
C GLN A 400 -1.30 -17.99 -6.51
N GLY A 401 -1.63 -17.27 -7.58
CA GLY A 401 -0.97 -16.03 -7.94
C GLY A 401 -1.10 -14.96 -6.85
N GLY A 402 -2.31 -14.76 -6.35
CA GLY A 402 -2.54 -13.86 -5.24
C GLY A 402 -1.78 -14.27 -3.98
N GLN A 403 -1.77 -15.57 -3.64
CA GLN A 403 -1.03 -16.10 -2.49
C GLN A 403 0.49 -15.88 -2.61
N SER A 404 1.05 -16.09 -3.79
CA SER A 404 2.48 -15.86 -4.04
C SER A 404 2.86 -14.38 -3.86
N LEU A 405 2.06 -13.49 -4.42
CA LEU A 405 2.24 -12.03 -4.27
C LEU A 405 2.12 -11.59 -2.81
N LEU A 406 1.10 -12.08 -2.11
CA LEU A 406 0.88 -11.75 -0.70
C LEU A 406 2.03 -12.25 0.17
N ALA A 407 2.51 -13.48 -0.05
CA ALA A 407 3.66 -14.03 0.66
C ALA A 407 4.93 -13.20 0.41
N SER A 408 5.21 -12.80 -0.84
CA SER A 408 6.31 -11.91 -1.19
C SER A 408 6.21 -10.54 -0.50
N ALA A 409 4.99 -9.99 -0.45
CA ALA A 409 4.72 -8.73 0.24
C ALA A 409 5.02 -8.82 1.75
N GLN A 410 4.62 -9.92 2.39
CA GLN A 410 4.87 -10.19 3.81
C GLN A 410 6.35 -10.42 4.11
N GLN A 411 7.14 -10.91 3.15
CA GLN A 411 8.60 -11.06 3.25
C GLN A 411 9.37 -9.76 3.04
N GLY A 412 8.69 -8.64 2.77
CA GLY A 412 9.30 -7.31 2.71
C GLY A 412 9.10 -6.53 1.41
N ASN A 413 8.63 -7.15 0.33
CA ASN A 413 8.35 -6.46 -0.92
C ASN A 413 6.96 -5.78 -0.89
N LYS A 414 6.88 -4.66 -0.18
CA LYS A 414 5.61 -3.99 0.12
C LYS A 414 4.78 -3.59 -1.10
N SER A 415 5.40 -3.35 -2.27
CA SER A 415 4.67 -3.01 -3.50
C SER A 415 3.75 -4.15 -3.97
N ARG A 416 4.10 -5.42 -3.62
CA ARG A 416 3.32 -6.60 -3.98
C ARG A 416 1.94 -6.68 -3.30
N TYR A 417 1.70 -5.92 -2.21
CA TYR A 417 0.36 -5.86 -1.62
C TYR A 417 -0.69 -5.34 -2.60
N ALA A 418 -0.36 -4.30 -3.39
CA ALA A 418 -1.26 -3.75 -4.39
C ALA A 418 -1.56 -4.76 -5.51
N GLU A 419 -0.53 -5.45 -5.99
CA GLU A 419 -0.67 -6.47 -7.02
C GLU A 419 -1.50 -7.66 -6.51
N ALA A 420 -1.26 -8.12 -5.28
CA ALA A 420 -2.06 -9.17 -4.65
C ALA A 420 -3.53 -8.76 -4.53
N ALA A 421 -3.80 -7.53 -4.10
CA ALA A 421 -5.15 -7.00 -3.99
C ALA A 421 -5.86 -6.98 -5.36
N GLN A 422 -5.20 -6.58 -6.43
CA GLN A 422 -5.76 -6.60 -7.78
C GLN A 422 -6.11 -8.02 -8.24
N VAL A 423 -5.22 -8.98 -8.02
CA VAL A 423 -5.44 -10.39 -8.40
C VAL A 423 -6.60 -10.97 -7.62
N TYR A 424 -6.70 -10.73 -6.31
CA TYR A 424 -7.80 -11.22 -5.50
C TYR A 424 -9.13 -10.54 -5.83
N SER A 425 -9.12 -9.24 -6.11
CA SER A 425 -10.31 -8.52 -6.57
C SER A 425 -10.85 -9.13 -7.88
N ARG A 426 -9.96 -9.41 -8.83
CA ARG A 426 -10.31 -10.10 -10.07
C ARG A 426 -10.86 -11.50 -9.80
N TYR A 427 -10.20 -12.26 -8.93
CA TYR A 427 -10.70 -13.58 -8.54
C TYR A 427 -12.15 -13.51 -8.01
N LEU A 428 -12.40 -12.59 -7.07
CA LEU A 428 -13.71 -12.45 -6.44
C LEU A 428 -14.80 -11.94 -7.39
N SER A 429 -14.44 -11.19 -8.43
CA SER A 429 -15.39 -10.78 -9.47
C SER A 429 -15.82 -11.94 -10.38
N GLU A 430 -14.93 -12.92 -10.57
CA GLU A 430 -15.17 -14.03 -11.50
C GLU A 430 -15.64 -15.33 -10.78
N PHE A 431 -15.15 -15.55 -9.57
CA PHE A 431 -15.33 -16.80 -8.79
C PHE A 431 -15.95 -16.57 -7.41
N ALA A 432 -16.85 -15.58 -7.28
CA ALA A 432 -17.47 -15.23 -6.00
C ALA A 432 -18.24 -16.39 -5.34
N GLN A 433 -18.67 -17.39 -6.11
CA GLN A 433 -19.45 -18.53 -5.64
C GLN A 433 -18.59 -19.80 -5.45
N SER A 434 -17.29 -19.73 -5.63
CA SER A 434 -16.41 -20.88 -5.42
C SER A 434 -16.28 -21.24 -3.93
N ASP A 435 -15.96 -22.48 -3.63
CA ASP A 435 -15.71 -22.92 -2.25
C ASP A 435 -14.50 -22.20 -1.62
N SER A 436 -13.56 -21.73 -2.44
CA SER A 436 -12.40 -20.97 -2.01
C SER A 436 -12.67 -19.47 -1.79
N ALA A 437 -13.84 -18.95 -2.22
CA ALA A 437 -14.11 -17.52 -2.26
C ALA A 437 -13.97 -16.83 -0.89
N GLN A 438 -14.43 -17.47 0.18
CA GLN A 438 -14.30 -16.96 1.54
C GLN A 438 -12.82 -16.80 1.96
N ALA A 439 -12.02 -17.84 1.73
CA ALA A 439 -10.58 -17.80 2.05
C ALA A 439 -9.84 -16.75 1.21
N VAL A 440 -10.18 -16.66 -0.09
CA VAL A 440 -9.59 -15.67 -1.00
C VAL A 440 -10.00 -14.26 -0.60
N ASN A 441 -11.25 -14.04 -0.18
CA ASN A 441 -11.65 -12.71 0.32
C ASN A 441 -10.88 -12.34 1.60
N ASN A 442 -10.56 -13.30 2.45
CA ASN A 442 -9.70 -13.06 3.60
C ASN A 442 -8.26 -12.66 3.19
N TYR A 443 -7.70 -13.31 2.17
CA TYR A 443 -6.38 -12.92 1.62
C TYR A 443 -6.43 -11.54 0.95
N TYR A 444 -7.53 -11.23 0.26
CA TYR A 444 -7.76 -9.90 -0.30
C TYR A 444 -7.76 -8.82 0.78
N ALA A 445 -8.51 -9.06 1.85
CA ALA A 445 -8.53 -8.17 3.01
C ALA A 445 -7.13 -8.00 3.64
N ALA A 446 -6.37 -9.09 3.77
CA ALA A 446 -5.00 -9.06 4.28
C ALA A 446 -4.04 -8.26 3.35
N ALA A 447 -4.21 -8.35 2.04
CA ALA A 447 -3.45 -7.56 1.08
C ALA A 447 -3.77 -6.06 1.20
N LEU A 448 -5.04 -5.69 1.30
CA LEU A 448 -5.47 -4.31 1.55
C LEU A 448 -4.95 -3.77 2.89
N MET A 449 -4.97 -4.60 3.93
CA MET A 449 -4.41 -4.24 5.24
C MET A 449 -2.91 -3.99 5.18
N GLY A 450 -2.17 -4.86 4.46
CA GLY A 450 -0.74 -4.69 4.22
C GLY A 450 -0.42 -3.41 3.43
N GLN A 451 -1.24 -3.07 2.44
CA GLN A 451 -1.17 -1.82 1.69
C GLN A 451 -1.36 -0.61 2.61
N ALA A 452 -2.40 -0.64 3.45
CA ALA A 452 -2.69 0.43 4.41
C ALA A 452 -1.56 0.61 5.43
N LEU A 453 -1.03 -0.49 5.99
CA LEU A 453 0.13 -0.47 6.90
C LEU A 453 1.41 0.06 6.23
N SER A 454 1.50 -0.04 4.91
CA SER A 454 2.61 0.51 4.12
C SER A 454 2.41 1.98 3.72
N GLY A 455 1.32 2.61 4.14
CA GLY A 455 0.98 4.00 3.81
C GLY A 455 0.43 4.22 2.41
N GLN A 456 0.01 3.15 1.72
CA GLN A 456 -0.44 3.19 0.32
C GLN A 456 -1.92 2.80 0.12
N GLY A 457 -2.63 2.51 1.20
CA GLY A 457 -4.00 1.99 1.12
C GLY A 457 -4.92 2.51 2.21
N ASP A 458 -6.15 2.01 2.21
CA ASP A 458 -7.22 2.38 3.12
C ASP A 458 -7.54 1.22 4.08
N PHE A 459 -7.39 1.46 5.37
CA PHE A 459 -7.75 0.51 6.43
C PHE A 459 -9.25 0.18 6.42
N ALA A 460 -10.12 1.13 6.07
CA ALA A 460 -11.56 0.88 6.02
C ALA A 460 -11.93 -0.11 4.92
N ALA A 461 -11.28 -0.02 3.76
CA ALA A 461 -11.46 -0.99 2.68
C ALA A 461 -11.02 -2.40 3.09
N ALA A 462 -9.90 -2.54 3.81
CA ALA A 462 -9.46 -3.81 4.39
C ALA A 462 -10.49 -4.34 5.39
N GLY A 463 -10.99 -3.47 6.28
CA GLY A 463 -12.02 -3.79 7.26
C GLY A 463 -13.31 -4.32 6.61
N ALA A 464 -13.74 -3.71 5.52
CA ALA A 464 -14.94 -4.14 4.78
C ALA A 464 -14.78 -5.55 4.21
N GLN A 465 -13.63 -5.88 3.64
CA GLN A 465 -13.40 -7.22 3.11
C GLN A 465 -13.24 -8.28 4.21
N PHE A 466 -12.59 -7.94 5.32
CA PHE A 466 -12.56 -8.83 6.49
C PHE A 466 -13.96 -9.06 7.07
N ALA A 467 -14.77 -8.02 7.19
CA ALA A 467 -16.16 -8.15 7.65
C ALA A 467 -17.00 -9.01 6.70
N ARG A 468 -16.82 -8.85 5.39
CA ARG A 468 -17.44 -9.71 4.39
C ARG A 468 -17.03 -11.17 4.56
N THR A 469 -15.73 -11.45 4.76
CA THR A 469 -15.23 -12.80 5.03
C THR A 469 -15.90 -13.42 6.27
N ALA A 470 -16.06 -12.63 7.32
CA ALA A 470 -16.58 -13.09 8.60
C ALA A 470 -18.08 -13.35 8.57
N PHE A 471 -18.85 -12.54 7.82
CA PHE A 471 -20.29 -12.42 8.04
C PHE A 471 -21.19 -12.65 6.82
N GLU A 472 -20.62 -12.77 5.60
CA GLU A 472 -21.44 -12.82 4.37
C GLU A 472 -21.27 -14.11 3.57
N TYR A 473 -20.30 -14.95 3.91
CA TYR A 473 -20.11 -16.26 3.30
C TYR A 473 -20.90 -17.35 4.06
N LYS A 474 -20.99 -18.54 3.46
CA LYS A 474 -21.75 -19.67 4.03
C LYS A 474 -21.26 -20.10 5.41
N ASP A 475 -19.96 -20.16 5.62
CA ASP A 475 -19.37 -20.60 6.87
C ASP A 475 -18.98 -19.42 7.75
N THR A 476 -19.97 -18.89 8.43
CA THR A 476 -19.80 -17.78 9.35
C THR A 476 -19.33 -18.20 10.76
N SER A 477 -19.33 -19.51 11.06
CA SER A 477 -18.94 -20.04 12.37
C SER A 477 -17.52 -20.59 12.43
N SER A 478 -16.81 -20.64 11.28
CA SER A 478 -15.45 -21.18 11.19
C SER A 478 -14.41 -20.36 11.94
N PRO A 479 -13.27 -20.97 12.30
CA PRO A 479 -12.13 -20.24 12.83
C PRO A 479 -11.65 -19.12 11.88
N LEU A 480 -11.78 -19.30 10.56
CA LEU A 480 -11.49 -18.28 9.57
C LEU A 480 -12.42 -17.08 9.70
N ALA A 481 -13.72 -17.30 9.81
CA ALA A 481 -14.70 -16.25 10.00
C ALA A 481 -14.46 -15.49 11.31
N GLN A 482 -14.14 -16.19 12.38
CA GLN A 482 -13.79 -15.56 13.67
C GLN A 482 -12.53 -14.68 13.56
N ALA A 483 -11.46 -15.19 12.96
CA ALA A 483 -10.23 -14.43 12.76
C ALA A 483 -10.46 -13.22 11.84
N ALA A 484 -11.21 -13.39 10.77
CA ALA A 484 -11.59 -12.31 9.87
C ALA A 484 -12.41 -11.22 10.58
N GLY A 485 -13.38 -11.61 11.41
CA GLY A 485 -14.16 -10.66 12.19
C GLY A 485 -13.31 -9.82 13.15
N GLN A 486 -12.31 -10.44 13.79
CA GLN A 486 -11.34 -9.71 14.58
C GLN A 486 -10.50 -8.73 13.75
N ASN A 487 -10.00 -9.21 12.61
CA ASN A 487 -9.20 -8.37 11.71
C ASN A 487 -10.01 -7.21 11.14
N ALA A 488 -11.31 -7.39 10.89
CA ALA A 488 -12.22 -6.32 10.49
C ALA A 488 -12.27 -5.21 11.55
N ILE A 489 -12.44 -5.60 12.82
CA ILE A 489 -12.46 -4.66 13.94
C ILE A 489 -11.12 -3.91 14.05
N VAL A 490 -9.98 -4.62 13.93
CA VAL A 490 -8.64 -4.01 13.97
C VAL A 490 -8.43 -3.04 12.80
N ALA A 491 -8.85 -3.41 11.61
CA ALA A 491 -8.70 -2.58 10.43
C ALA A 491 -9.53 -1.28 10.52
N TYR A 492 -10.80 -1.38 10.89
CA TYR A 492 -11.65 -0.21 11.11
C TYR A 492 -11.15 0.66 12.28
N ASP A 493 -10.67 0.05 13.37
CA ASP A 493 -10.06 0.80 14.49
C ASP A 493 -8.82 1.57 14.05
N SER A 494 -8.00 0.97 13.17
CA SER A 494 -6.85 1.64 12.55
C SER A 494 -7.28 2.80 11.65
N ALA A 495 -8.30 2.61 10.83
CA ALA A 495 -8.87 3.67 9.99
C ALA A 495 -9.36 4.85 10.86
N LEU A 496 -10.09 4.58 11.94
CA LEU A 496 -10.58 5.58 12.88
C LEU A 496 -9.46 6.26 13.67
N SER A 497 -8.31 5.61 13.81
CA SER A 497 -7.14 6.23 14.44
C SER A 497 -6.52 7.31 13.55
N HIS A 498 -6.67 7.19 12.21
CA HIS A 498 -6.22 8.19 11.24
C HIS A 498 -7.28 9.28 11.01
N ASN A 499 -8.55 8.91 10.99
CA ASN A 499 -9.67 9.86 10.82
C ASN A 499 -10.84 9.48 11.71
N LYS A 500 -10.84 10.03 12.93
CA LYS A 500 -11.89 9.78 13.93
C LYS A 500 -13.27 10.30 13.52
N SER A 501 -13.33 11.28 12.63
CA SER A 501 -14.59 11.93 12.23
C SER A 501 -15.32 11.25 11.06
N ASP A 502 -14.70 10.23 10.45
CA ASP A 502 -15.33 9.49 9.37
C ASP A 502 -16.52 8.66 9.87
N ARG A 503 -17.71 9.17 9.59
CA ARG A 503 -18.96 8.58 10.06
C ARG A 503 -19.23 7.21 9.45
N ALA A 504 -18.93 7.03 8.18
CA ALA A 504 -19.12 5.74 7.50
C ALA A 504 -18.26 4.65 8.11
N THR A 505 -16.99 4.96 8.38
CA THR A 505 -16.07 4.02 9.05
C THR A 505 -16.48 3.76 10.50
N GLN A 506 -16.99 4.78 11.23
CA GLN A 506 -17.54 4.56 12.58
C GLN A 506 -18.70 3.55 12.56
N ASP A 507 -19.67 3.77 11.68
CA ASP A 507 -20.87 2.91 11.59
C ASP A 507 -20.47 1.47 11.14
N ALA A 508 -19.50 1.34 10.22
CA ALA A 508 -18.95 0.05 9.81
C ALA A 508 -18.22 -0.66 10.97
N PHE A 509 -17.42 0.08 11.74
CA PHE A 509 -16.73 -0.45 12.92
C PHE A 509 -17.73 -0.99 13.95
N PHE A 510 -18.74 -0.19 14.32
CA PHE A 510 -19.74 -0.57 15.29
C PHE A 510 -20.57 -1.77 14.82
N SER A 511 -20.98 -1.77 13.54
CA SER A 511 -21.65 -2.92 12.94
C SER A 511 -20.81 -4.19 12.98
N ALA A 512 -19.52 -4.09 12.68
CA ALA A 512 -18.62 -5.23 12.72
C ALA A 512 -18.47 -5.80 14.15
N VAL A 513 -18.37 -4.94 15.16
CA VAL A 513 -18.30 -5.37 16.57
C VAL A 513 -19.60 -6.01 17.02
N ASP A 514 -20.76 -5.38 16.73
CA ASP A 514 -22.08 -5.93 17.08
C ASP A 514 -22.29 -7.33 16.48
N ARG A 515 -21.99 -7.50 15.18
CA ARG A 515 -22.06 -8.79 14.48
C ARG A 515 -21.11 -9.81 15.09
N PHE A 516 -19.85 -9.41 15.32
CA PHE A 516 -18.83 -10.26 15.93
C PHE A 516 -19.23 -10.72 17.34
N ALA A 517 -19.64 -9.78 18.20
CA ALA A 517 -20.04 -10.05 19.56
C ALA A 517 -21.32 -10.91 19.65
N THR A 518 -22.18 -10.84 18.63
CA THR A 518 -23.39 -11.67 18.55
C THR A 518 -23.06 -13.10 18.10
N GLN A 519 -22.23 -13.23 17.08
CA GLN A 519 -21.90 -14.51 16.46
C GLN A 519 -20.95 -15.35 17.31
N PHE A 520 -19.99 -14.70 17.95
CA PHE A 520 -18.96 -15.34 18.80
C PHE A 520 -19.12 -15.01 20.28
N GLN A 521 -20.36 -14.85 20.76
CA GLN A 521 -20.71 -14.34 22.08
C GLN A 521 -20.04 -15.05 23.27
N ASN A 522 -19.66 -16.33 23.12
CA ASN A 522 -19.06 -17.13 24.19
C ASN A 522 -17.53 -17.04 24.23
N THR A 523 -16.93 -16.07 23.55
CA THR A 523 -15.49 -15.90 23.50
C THR A 523 -15.03 -14.67 24.29
N ASP A 524 -13.82 -14.72 24.84
CA ASP A 524 -13.19 -13.54 25.48
C ASP A 524 -12.92 -12.42 24.44
N LEU A 525 -12.86 -12.80 23.17
CA LEU A 525 -12.69 -11.86 22.07
C LEU A 525 -13.91 -10.98 21.87
N ALA A 526 -15.11 -11.55 22.03
CA ALA A 526 -16.38 -10.81 21.96
C ALA A 526 -16.45 -9.75 23.09
N LYS A 527 -16.04 -10.11 24.30
CA LYS A 527 -15.97 -9.17 25.43
C LYS A 527 -15.01 -8.01 25.12
N LYS A 528 -13.79 -8.34 24.63
CA LYS A 528 -12.79 -7.33 24.26
C LYS A 528 -13.26 -6.42 23.14
N ALA A 529 -13.96 -6.97 22.14
CA ALA A 529 -14.53 -6.22 21.02
C ALA A 529 -15.55 -5.19 21.53
N LEU A 530 -16.50 -5.59 22.40
CA LEU A 530 -17.49 -4.67 22.98
C LEU A 530 -16.82 -3.58 23.84
N ILE A 531 -15.75 -3.91 24.58
CA ILE A 531 -15.01 -2.88 25.34
C ILE A 531 -14.32 -1.89 24.38
N GLN A 532 -13.75 -2.38 23.29
CA GLN A 532 -13.13 -1.54 22.25
C GLN A 532 -14.18 -0.65 21.54
N GLU A 533 -15.36 -1.19 21.26
CA GLU A 533 -16.49 -0.45 20.71
C GLU A 533 -16.88 0.71 21.63
N GLY A 534 -17.08 0.42 22.92
CA GLY A 534 -17.42 1.44 23.89
C GLY A 534 -16.35 2.54 24.00
N ARG A 535 -15.06 2.17 23.92
CA ARG A 535 -13.97 3.15 23.89
C ARG A 535 -14.08 4.06 22.66
N ARG A 536 -14.26 3.48 21.47
CA ARG A 536 -14.41 4.27 20.24
C ARG A 536 -15.69 5.10 20.21
N ALA A 537 -16.78 4.56 20.69
CA ALA A 537 -18.03 5.30 20.84
C ALA A 537 -17.85 6.54 21.74
N SER A 538 -17.10 6.40 22.84
CA SER A 538 -16.76 7.52 23.72
C SER A 538 -15.86 8.55 23.02
N GLU A 539 -14.79 8.11 22.32
CA GLU A 539 -13.86 8.97 21.58
C GLU A 539 -14.52 9.75 20.45
N THR A 540 -15.51 9.15 19.80
CA THR A 540 -16.26 9.73 18.67
C THR A 540 -17.58 10.39 19.11
N GLN A 541 -17.83 10.45 20.42
CA GLN A 541 -19.03 11.04 21.02
C GLN A 541 -20.33 10.36 20.57
N ARG A 542 -20.27 9.08 20.19
CA ARG A 542 -21.43 8.24 19.86
C ARG A 542 -22.02 7.66 21.14
N TRP A 543 -22.68 8.53 21.92
CA TRP A 543 -23.22 8.17 23.22
C TRP A 543 -24.34 7.15 23.15
N ASP A 544 -25.09 7.16 22.05
CA ASP A 544 -26.11 6.15 21.71
C ASP A 544 -25.51 4.75 21.58
N VAL A 545 -24.38 4.66 20.88
CA VAL A 545 -23.64 3.40 20.73
C VAL A 545 -23.04 2.97 22.07
N LEU A 546 -22.40 3.91 22.78
CA LEU A 546 -21.81 3.64 24.10
C LEU A 546 -22.82 3.02 25.06
N GLU A 547 -24.01 3.60 25.13
CA GLU A 547 -25.12 3.12 25.95
C GLU A 547 -25.51 1.68 25.56
N ARG A 548 -25.83 1.46 24.29
CA ARG A 548 -26.24 0.14 23.77
C ARG A 548 -25.16 -0.93 24.00
N THR A 549 -23.91 -0.60 23.69
CA THR A 549 -22.79 -1.52 23.81
C THR A 549 -22.62 -2.05 25.23
N PHE A 550 -22.61 -1.15 26.22
CA PHE A 550 -22.40 -1.57 27.61
C PHE A 550 -23.66 -2.12 28.28
N GLN A 551 -24.86 -1.77 27.82
CA GLN A 551 -26.08 -2.50 28.15
C GLN A 551 -25.98 -3.96 27.69
N THR A 552 -25.60 -4.16 26.41
CA THR A 552 -25.39 -5.50 25.83
C THR A 552 -24.32 -6.27 26.59
N TYR A 553 -23.19 -5.63 26.92
CA TYR A 553 -22.13 -6.24 27.70
C TYR A 553 -22.63 -6.72 29.07
N ALA A 554 -23.28 -5.84 29.81
CA ALA A 554 -23.76 -6.16 31.16
C ALA A 554 -24.84 -7.26 31.17
N GLN A 555 -25.69 -7.32 30.15
CA GLN A 555 -26.70 -8.36 29.99
C GLN A 555 -26.12 -9.72 29.64
N ARG A 556 -25.14 -9.75 28.74
CA ARG A 556 -24.52 -11.00 28.27
C ARG A 556 -23.52 -11.58 29.25
N TYR A 557 -22.81 -10.74 30.01
CA TYR A 557 -21.72 -11.12 30.89
C TYR A 557 -21.94 -10.62 32.34
N PRO A 558 -23.06 -10.99 33.00
CA PRO A 558 -23.43 -10.43 34.31
C PRO A 558 -22.39 -10.72 35.41
N ASP A 559 -21.60 -11.78 35.29
CA ASP A 559 -20.60 -12.17 36.28
C ASP A 559 -19.19 -11.74 35.93
N ASP A 560 -18.99 -11.10 34.74
CA ASP A 560 -17.67 -10.64 34.33
C ASP A 560 -17.16 -9.50 35.21
N ALA A 561 -15.87 -9.52 35.48
CA ALA A 561 -15.20 -8.53 36.35
C ALA A 561 -15.34 -7.07 35.84
N TYR A 562 -15.58 -6.87 34.55
CA TYR A 562 -15.76 -5.55 33.96
C TYR A 562 -17.22 -5.05 33.99
N THR A 563 -18.19 -5.92 34.28
CA THR A 563 -19.62 -5.58 34.26
C THR A 563 -20.02 -4.40 35.15
N PRO A 564 -19.49 -4.25 36.39
CA PRO A 564 -19.78 -3.06 37.17
C PRO A 564 -19.31 -1.77 36.49
N THR A 565 -18.17 -1.83 35.79
CA THR A 565 -17.66 -0.72 34.98
C THR A 565 -18.55 -0.44 33.75
N ALA A 566 -18.99 -1.48 33.07
CA ALA A 566 -19.91 -1.37 31.94
C ALA A 566 -21.21 -0.67 32.34
N GLN A 567 -21.82 -1.08 33.47
CA GLN A 567 -23.03 -0.42 33.98
C GLN A 567 -22.81 1.06 34.31
N LYS A 568 -21.66 1.40 34.90
CA LYS A 568 -21.27 2.82 35.11
C LYS A 568 -21.21 3.56 33.79
N LEU A 569 -20.62 2.98 32.74
CA LEU A 569 -20.47 3.61 31.44
C LEU A 569 -21.82 3.81 30.72
N VAL A 570 -22.83 2.98 30.98
CA VAL A 570 -24.22 3.25 30.53
C VAL A 570 -24.72 4.55 31.13
N GLY A 571 -24.52 4.76 32.40
CA GLY A 571 -24.88 6.03 33.06
C GLY A 571 -24.10 7.23 32.47
N ASP A 572 -22.80 7.04 32.18
CA ASP A 572 -21.98 8.07 31.54
C ASP A 572 -22.53 8.45 30.15
N ALA A 573 -22.95 7.46 29.36
CA ALA A 573 -23.52 7.65 28.05
C ALA A 573 -24.84 8.46 28.11
N LEU A 574 -25.73 8.07 29.02
CA LEU A 574 -26.98 8.79 29.25
C LEU A 574 -26.75 10.24 29.69
N TYR A 575 -25.76 10.44 30.55
CA TYR A 575 -25.36 11.78 30.98
C TYR A 575 -24.90 12.64 29.78
N LYS A 576 -24.04 12.07 28.93
CA LYS A 576 -23.54 12.77 27.74
C LYS A 576 -24.63 13.07 26.70
N GLN A 577 -25.69 12.28 26.68
CA GLN A 577 -26.89 12.54 25.87
C GLN A 577 -27.83 13.63 26.45
N GLY A 578 -27.52 14.13 27.65
CA GLY A 578 -28.41 15.07 28.38
C GLY A 578 -29.59 14.39 29.10
N LYS A 579 -29.62 13.06 29.14
CA LYS A 579 -30.65 12.27 29.86
C LYS A 579 -30.26 12.13 31.34
N TYR A 580 -30.16 13.28 32.04
CA TYR A 580 -29.57 13.33 33.38
C TYR A 580 -30.33 12.54 34.44
N ALA A 581 -31.66 12.53 34.37
CA ALA A 581 -32.49 11.76 35.29
C ALA A 581 -32.30 10.25 35.12
N GLU A 582 -32.26 9.77 33.87
CA GLU A 582 -32.02 8.38 33.54
C GLU A 582 -30.59 7.95 33.94
N ALA A 583 -29.59 8.85 33.71
CA ALA A 583 -28.21 8.64 34.14
C ALA A 583 -28.12 8.42 35.64
N GLN A 584 -28.84 9.20 36.45
CA GLN A 584 -28.90 9.07 37.90
C GLN A 584 -29.44 7.71 38.34
N VAL A 585 -30.53 7.24 37.75
CA VAL A 585 -31.13 5.94 38.05
C VAL A 585 -30.16 4.81 37.65
N GLN A 586 -29.56 4.89 36.50
CA GLN A 586 -28.61 3.90 36.01
C GLN A 586 -27.35 3.84 36.87
N TRP A 587 -26.78 4.98 37.27
CA TRP A 587 -25.62 5.03 38.14
C TRP A 587 -25.96 4.56 39.57
N GLU A 588 -27.18 4.76 40.07
CA GLU A 588 -27.61 4.22 41.37
C GLU A 588 -27.60 2.69 41.33
N ALA A 589 -28.18 2.09 40.29
CA ALA A 589 -28.14 0.64 40.07
C ALA A 589 -26.71 0.13 39.94
N ALA A 590 -25.86 0.84 39.16
CA ALA A 590 -24.45 0.51 38.99
C ALA A 590 -23.62 0.62 40.29
N GLN A 591 -23.89 1.65 41.11
CA GLN A 591 -23.24 1.85 42.42
C GLN A 591 -23.56 0.70 43.38
N ASN A 592 -24.84 0.33 43.49
CA ASN A 592 -25.29 -0.78 44.31
C ASN A 592 -24.67 -2.11 43.83
N PHE A 593 -24.65 -2.35 42.53
CA PHE A 593 -24.05 -3.54 41.97
C PHE A 593 -22.54 -3.59 42.20
N ALA A 594 -21.82 -2.48 42.02
CA ALA A 594 -20.40 -2.38 42.28
C ALA A 594 -20.09 -2.67 43.79
N SER A 595 -20.94 -2.17 44.70
CA SER A 595 -20.81 -2.42 46.12
C SER A 595 -21.02 -3.89 46.45
N THR A 596 -22.00 -4.57 45.89
CA THR A 596 -22.27 -6.02 46.11
C THR A 596 -21.13 -6.90 45.55
N LYS A 597 -20.45 -6.46 44.48
CA LYS A 597 -19.28 -7.15 43.93
C LYS A 597 -17.94 -6.73 44.63
N GLY A 598 -17.99 -6.00 45.73
CA GLY A 598 -16.80 -5.57 46.49
C GLY A 598 -15.95 -4.47 45.83
N ARG A 599 -16.44 -3.82 44.82
CA ARG A 599 -15.73 -2.76 44.03
C ARG A 599 -15.93 -1.38 44.65
N ARG A 600 -15.52 -1.17 45.91
CA ARG A 600 -15.75 0.04 46.72
C ARG A 600 -15.28 1.31 46.00
N ALA A 601 -14.04 1.34 45.49
CA ALA A 601 -13.51 2.52 44.78
C ALA A 601 -14.36 2.92 43.53
N LEU A 602 -14.91 1.94 42.84
CA LEU A 602 -15.83 2.22 41.69
C LEU A 602 -17.17 2.76 42.19
N ALA A 603 -17.71 2.20 43.28
CA ALA A 603 -18.96 2.69 43.88
C ALA A 603 -18.80 4.14 44.36
N ASP A 604 -17.68 4.48 44.96
CA ASP A 604 -17.38 5.87 45.40
C ASP A 604 -17.22 6.82 44.19
N THR A 605 -16.59 6.36 43.10
CA THR A 605 -16.53 7.11 41.85
C THR A 605 -17.92 7.39 41.28
N ILE A 606 -18.81 6.39 41.28
CA ILE A 606 -20.18 6.52 40.78
C ILE A 606 -20.98 7.49 41.66
N ALA A 607 -20.80 7.40 43.00
CA ALA A 607 -21.44 8.34 43.91
C ALA A 607 -21.05 9.79 43.61
N THR A 608 -19.78 10.01 43.24
CA THR A 608 -19.30 11.34 42.81
C THR A 608 -19.94 11.80 41.54
N LEU A 609 -20.05 10.91 40.54
CA LEU A 609 -20.69 11.22 39.26
C LEU A 609 -22.18 11.53 39.41
N ARG A 610 -22.87 10.83 40.26
CA ARG A 610 -24.28 11.12 40.61
C ARG A 610 -24.47 12.53 41.15
N THR A 611 -23.54 12.94 42.01
CA THR A 611 -23.57 14.32 42.54
C THR A 611 -23.33 15.36 41.46
N GLN A 612 -22.37 15.09 40.55
CA GLN A 612 -22.08 15.97 39.41
C GLN A 612 -23.26 16.04 38.46
N ALA A 613 -23.94 14.92 38.21
CA ALA A 613 -25.14 14.91 37.35
C ALA A 613 -26.29 15.68 37.96
N ALA A 614 -26.48 15.61 39.26
CA ALA A 614 -27.47 16.45 39.91
C ALA A 614 -27.19 17.95 39.70
N ALA A 615 -25.91 18.33 39.79
CA ALA A 615 -25.52 19.72 39.52
C ALA A 615 -25.78 20.09 38.02
N THR A 616 -25.46 19.20 37.08
CA THR A 616 -25.71 19.44 35.64
C THR A 616 -27.23 19.50 35.32
N PHE A 617 -28.01 18.70 36.02
CA PHE A 617 -29.48 18.79 35.90
C PHE A 617 -30.00 20.12 36.39
N ALA A 618 -29.48 20.58 37.53
CA ALA A 618 -29.79 21.91 38.02
C ALA A 618 -29.40 23.00 37.01
N ASP A 619 -28.18 22.91 36.43
CA ASP A 619 -27.73 23.82 35.36
C ASP A 619 -28.66 23.83 34.14
N THR A 620 -29.18 22.65 33.77
CA THR A 620 -30.14 22.53 32.66
C THR A 620 -31.47 23.23 32.99
N LEU A 621 -31.99 23.04 34.20
CA LEU A 621 -33.18 23.73 34.69
C LEU A 621 -32.96 25.23 34.71
N VAL A 622 -31.80 25.68 35.15
CA VAL A 622 -31.43 27.11 35.14
C VAL A 622 -31.43 27.67 33.73
N LYS A 623 -30.85 26.96 32.75
CA LYS A 623 -30.85 27.40 31.32
C LYS A 623 -32.25 27.45 30.73
N GLN A 624 -33.14 26.62 31.21
CA GLN A 624 -34.58 26.63 30.83
C GLN A 624 -35.39 27.72 31.56
N GLY A 625 -34.77 28.47 32.48
CA GLY A 625 -35.47 29.46 33.29
C GLY A 625 -36.22 28.88 34.49
N ASN A 626 -36.07 27.59 34.78
CA ASN A 626 -36.74 26.89 35.89
C ASN A 626 -35.92 26.98 37.19
N TYR A 627 -35.59 28.20 37.60
CA TYR A 627 -34.64 28.46 38.70
C TYR A 627 -35.13 27.90 40.04
N GLU A 628 -36.43 28.06 40.35
CA GLU A 628 -37.01 27.56 41.60
C GLU A 628 -36.90 26.04 41.71
N ARG A 629 -37.19 25.33 40.65
CA ARG A 629 -37.01 23.87 40.58
C ARG A 629 -35.54 23.46 40.74
N ALA A 630 -34.62 24.18 40.09
CA ALA A 630 -33.19 23.91 40.22
C ALA A 630 -32.71 24.07 41.68
N ALA A 631 -33.15 25.16 42.33
CA ALA A 631 -32.78 25.47 43.69
C ALA A 631 -33.40 24.49 44.70
N GLU A 632 -34.72 24.29 44.67
CA GLU A 632 -35.46 23.53 45.71
C GLU A 632 -35.35 22.01 45.44
N GLU A 633 -35.65 21.56 44.20
CA GLU A 633 -35.71 20.13 43.87
C GLU A 633 -34.31 19.46 43.83
N VAL A 634 -33.25 20.25 43.53
CA VAL A 634 -31.91 19.69 43.41
C VAL A 634 -31.04 20.12 44.57
N TYR A 635 -30.77 21.39 44.75
CA TYR A 635 -29.72 21.82 45.69
C TYR A 635 -30.20 21.80 47.14
N VAL A 636 -31.39 22.33 47.45
CA VAL A 636 -31.95 22.33 48.80
C VAL A 636 -32.22 20.87 49.21
N ALA A 637 -32.84 20.07 48.28
CA ALA A 637 -33.10 18.67 48.54
C ALA A 637 -31.82 17.87 48.82
N LEU A 638 -30.68 18.20 48.16
CA LEU A 638 -29.39 17.57 48.44
C LEU A 638 -28.86 17.88 49.84
N ALA A 639 -29.03 19.15 50.26
CA ALA A 639 -28.65 19.55 51.61
C ALA A 639 -29.55 18.94 52.66
N ASP A 640 -30.86 18.78 52.42
CA ASP A 640 -31.82 18.19 53.36
C ASP A 640 -31.65 16.65 53.52
N LYS A 641 -31.31 15.97 52.43
CA LYS A 641 -31.05 14.50 52.48
C LYS A 641 -29.83 14.13 53.30
N ALA A 642 -28.83 14.98 53.36
CA ALA A 642 -27.59 14.70 54.06
C ALA A 642 -27.03 15.94 54.77
N PRO A 643 -27.71 16.50 55.75
CA PRO A 643 -27.33 17.77 56.35
C PRO A 643 -25.97 17.73 57.09
N GLN A 644 -25.48 16.57 57.48
CA GLN A 644 -24.18 16.42 58.12
C GLN A 644 -23.04 16.15 57.09
N SER A 645 -23.39 16.12 55.83
CA SER A 645 -22.39 15.92 54.76
C SER A 645 -21.54 17.17 54.57
N GLU A 646 -20.23 16.98 54.28
CA GLU A 646 -19.36 18.10 53.89
C GLU A 646 -19.81 18.82 52.65
N ARG A 647 -20.73 18.22 51.85
CA ARG A 647 -21.30 18.80 50.65
C ARG A 647 -22.57 19.65 50.87
N ALA A 648 -23.25 19.47 52.00
CA ALA A 648 -24.51 20.15 52.31
C ALA A 648 -24.40 21.70 52.30
N PRO A 649 -23.35 22.31 52.86
CA PRO A 649 -23.19 23.76 52.77
C PRO A 649 -22.89 24.23 51.32
N GLY A 650 -22.22 23.43 50.51
CA GLY A 650 -22.01 23.67 49.09
C GLY A 650 -23.33 23.67 48.31
N ALA A 651 -24.20 22.71 48.59
CA ALA A 651 -25.52 22.63 47.97
C ALA A 651 -26.40 23.83 48.32
N LEU A 652 -26.44 24.26 49.58
CA LEU A 652 -27.14 25.47 49.97
C LEU A 652 -26.57 26.72 49.26
N ARG A 653 -25.25 26.78 49.11
CA ARG A 653 -24.60 27.82 48.31
C ARG A 653 -25.16 27.86 46.92
N ASP A 654 -25.19 26.72 46.22
CA ASP A 654 -25.61 26.60 44.83
C ASP A 654 -27.10 26.97 44.69
N ALA A 655 -27.92 26.64 45.67
CA ALA A 655 -29.32 27.09 45.75
C ALA A 655 -29.43 28.60 45.84
N ILE A 656 -28.63 29.22 46.71
CA ILE A 656 -28.62 30.69 46.90
C ILE A 656 -28.22 31.35 45.54
N GLU A 657 -27.14 30.86 44.91
CA GLU A 657 -26.66 31.40 43.63
C GLU A 657 -27.70 31.22 42.53
N THR A 658 -28.44 30.14 42.52
CA THR A 658 -29.56 29.90 41.59
C THR A 658 -30.71 30.89 41.80
N TYR A 659 -31.08 31.21 43.03
CA TYR A 659 -32.05 32.25 43.28
C TYR A 659 -31.54 33.64 42.92
N MET A 660 -30.24 33.89 42.96
CA MET A 660 -29.66 35.13 42.44
C MET A 660 -29.77 35.23 40.91
N LEU A 661 -29.63 34.10 40.20
CA LEU A 661 -29.92 34.02 38.77
C LEU A 661 -31.40 34.26 38.47
N ALA A 662 -32.30 33.70 39.30
CA ALA A 662 -33.74 33.93 39.19
C ALA A 662 -34.09 35.41 39.35
N ASP A 663 -33.51 36.06 40.34
CA ASP A 663 -33.61 37.49 40.53
C ASP A 663 -33.18 38.29 39.31
N SER A 664 -31.98 37.96 38.77
CA SER A 664 -31.45 38.61 37.58
C SER A 664 -32.38 38.45 36.38
N ALA A 665 -32.90 37.24 36.15
CA ALA A 665 -33.80 36.92 35.05
C ALA A 665 -35.18 37.61 35.24
N ALA A 666 -35.69 37.67 36.45
CA ALA A 666 -36.95 38.39 36.76
C ALA A 666 -36.82 39.90 36.49
N ARG A 667 -35.73 40.50 36.92
CA ARG A 667 -35.42 41.92 36.62
C ARG A 667 -35.33 42.19 35.13
N ALA A 668 -34.69 41.31 34.37
CA ALA A 668 -34.58 41.44 32.91
C ALA A 668 -35.98 41.44 32.21
N ARG A 669 -36.96 40.79 32.81
CA ARG A 669 -38.36 40.78 32.33
C ARG A 669 -39.24 41.85 32.92
N GLY A 670 -38.73 42.67 33.85
CA GLY A 670 -39.52 43.69 34.58
C GLY A 670 -40.44 43.09 35.65
N ASP A 671 -40.27 41.83 36.02
CA ASP A 671 -41.11 41.16 37.03
C ASP A 671 -40.54 41.41 38.44
N ASN A 672 -40.94 42.50 39.01
CA ASN A 672 -40.47 42.95 40.31
C ASN A 672 -40.89 42.00 41.45
N ASP A 673 -42.08 41.40 41.38
CA ASP A 673 -42.59 40.49 42.42
C ASP A 673 -41.76 39.19 42.42
N ALA A 674 -41.47 38.59 41.24
CA ALA A 674 -40.62 37.42 41.15
C ALA A 674 -39.18 37.75 41.62
N SER A 675 -38.67 38.93 41.27
CA SER A 675 -37.35 39.39 41.71
C SER A 675 -37.27 39.50 43.26
N LEU A 676 -38.30 40.12 43.86
CA LEU A 676 -38.37 40.26 45.33
C LEU A 676 -38.45 38.88 46.03
N LYS A 677 -39.31 38.00 45.53
CA LYS A 677 -39.42 36.61 46.06
C LYS A 677 -38.08 35.86 45.96
N ALA A 678 -37.40 35.95 44.85
CA ALA A 678 -36.10 35.27 44.65
C ALA A 678 -35.06 35.78 45.65
N ARG A 679 -34.95 37.11 45.83
CA ARG A 679 -34.04 37.70 46.82
C ARG A 679 -34.40 37.31 48.21
N GLN A 680 -35.66 37.33 48.57
CA GLN A 680 -36.10 36.92 49.93
C GLN A 680 -35.70 35.45 50.21
N ARG A 681 -35.93 34.57 49.26
CA ARG A 681 -35.55 33.18 49.40
C ARG A 681 -34.03 32.98 49.48
N ALA A 682 -33.25 33.75 48.71
CA ALA A 682 -31.79 33.78 48.83
C ALA A 682 -31.33 34.26 50.20
N ILE A 683 -31.97 35.26 50.78
CA ILE A 683 -31.68 35.72 52.14
C ILE A 683 -31.94 34.61 53.16
N ASP A 684 -33.10 33.96 53.08
CA ASP A 684 -33.46 32.87 53.99
C ASP A 684 -32.46 31.69 53.94
N LEU A 685 -32.08 31.27 52.71
CA LEU A 685 -31.12 30.22 52.51
C LEU A 685 -29.70 30.62 52.97
N ALA A 686 -29.28 31.87 52.74
CA ALA A 686 -27.99 32.36 53.21
C ALA A 686 -27.95 32.42 54.75
N ASN A 687 -28.98 32.85 55.40
CA ASN A 687 -29.09 32.84 56.86
C ASN A 687 -29.11 31.39 57.38
N ARG A 688 -29.78 30.47 56.70
CA ARG A 688 -29.73 29.05 56.99
C ARG A 688 -28.32 28.49 56.90
N LEU A 689 -27.61 28.75 55.80
CA LEU A 689 -26.23 28.32 55.56
C LEU A 689 -25.31 28.85 56.69
N VAL A 690 -25.40 30.12 57.01
CA VAL A 690 -24.60 30.79 58.04
C VAL A 690 -24.82 30.18 59.43
N SER A 691 -26.08 29.87 59.75
CA SER A 691 -26.44 29.33 61.07
C SER A 691 -26.16 27.85 61.22
N GLN A 692 -26.47 27.02 60.20
CA GLN A 692 -26.28 25.57 60.24
C GLN A 692 -24.83 25.13 60.08
N TYR A 693 -24.03 25.92 59.32
CA TYR A 693 -22.63 25.56 58.99
C TYR A 693 -21.63 26.65 59.43
N PRO A 694 -21.43 26.88 60.76
CA PRO A 694 -20.58 27.96 61.25
C PRO A 694 -19.11 27.85 60.84
N ASN A 695 -18.66 26.67 60.51
CA ASN A 695 -17.28 26.40 60.06
C ASN A 695 -17.13 26.39 58.53
N TYR A 696 -18.19 26.66 57.77
CA TYR A 696 -18.08 26.67 56.31
C TYR A 696 -17.19 27.82 55.85
N GLN A 697 -16.20 27.51 55.03
CA GLN A 697 -15.15 28.45 54.62
C GLN A 697 -15.71 29.76 53.96
N TYR A 698 -16.87 29.67 53.27
CA TYR A 698 -17.52 30.82 52.61
C TYR A 698 -18.65 31.46 53.46
N ARG A 699 -18.81 31.02 54.66
CA ARG A 699 -19.90 31.52 55.56
C ARG A 699 -20.01 33.07 55.55
N LEU A 700 -18.89 33.75 55.70
CA LEU A 700 -18.88 35.22 55.73
C LEU A 700 -19.26 35.86 54.40
N THR A 701 -18.97 35.19 53.28
CA THR A 701 -19.39 35.60 51.93
C THR A 701 -20.89 35.63 51.79
N TYR A 702 -21.59 34.60 52.26
CA TYR A 702 -23.04 34.51 52.20
C TYR A 702 -23.72 35.40 53.28
N GLN A 703 -23.07 35.64 54.40
CA GLN A 703 -23.51 36.64 55.36
C GLN A 703 -23.44 38.02 54.75
N ALA A 704 -22.40 38.35 54.02
CA ALA A 704 -22.31 39.62 53.28
C ALA A 704 -23.34 39.73 52.16
N LEU A 705 -23.60 38.60 51.43
CA LEU A 705 -24.66 38.55 50.43
C LEU A 705 -26.02 38.83 51.03
N ALA A 706 -26.38 38.22 52.16
CA ALA A 706 -27.64 38.43 52.82
C ALA A 706 -27.78 39.92 53.23
N ALA A 707 -26.73 40.50 53.77
CA ALA A 707 -26.71 41.92 54.14
C ALA A 707 -26.94 42.86 52.95
N ARG A 708 -26.31 42.54 51.80
CA ARG A 708 -26.53 43.30 50.54
C ARG A 708 -27.97 43.18 50.03
N LEU A 709 -28.52 41.98 50.01
CA LEU A 709 -29.87 41.71 49.56
C LEU A 709 -30.91 42.40 50.46
N LEU A 710 -30.69 42.46 51.77
CA LEU A 710 -31.52 43.27 52.71
C LEU A 710 -31.56 44.72 52.30
N GLY A 711 -30.45 45.30 51.87
CA GLY A 711 -30.42 46.68 51.36
C GLY A 711 -31.23 46.84 50.07
N GLU A 712 -31.10 45.88 49.14
CA GLU A 712 -31.79 45.90 47.87
C GLU A 712 -33.31 45.64 47.99
N THR A 713 -33.78 44.93 48.99
CA THR A 713 -35.19 44.63 49.29
C THR A 713 -35.86 45.68 50.13
N GLY A 714 -35.18 46.81 50.38
CA GLY A 714 -35.74 47.97 51.12
C GLY A 714 -35.54 47.90 52.67
N GLN A 715 -34.98 46.83 53.19
CA GLN A 715 -34.63 46.58 54.60
C GLN A 715 -33.28 47.24 54.96
N ARG A 716 -33.12 48.54 54.55
CA ARG A 716 -31.79 49.19 54.48
C ARG A 716 -31.17 49.42 55.85
N ASP A 717 -31.90 49.64 56.91
CA ASP A 717 -31.38 49.80 58.23
C ASP A 717 -30.79 48.50 58.78
N GLN A 718 -31.47 47.38 58.47
CA GLN A 718 -30.95 46.08 58.84
C GLN A 718 -29.67 45.75 58.03
N ALA A 719 -29.63 46.12 56.72
CA ALA A 719 -28.44 45.96 55.88
C ALA A 719 -27.26 46.77 56.41
N VAL A 720 -27.41 48.03 56.77
CA VAL A 720 -26.37 48.87 57.34
C VAL A 720 -25.80 48.26 58.63
N THR A 721 -26.67 47.84 59.55
CA THR A 721 -26.26 47.20 60.81
C THR A 721 -25.48 45.87 60.56
N ALA A 722 -25.99 45.04 59.68
CA ALA A 722 -25.36 43.77 59.32
C ALA A 722 -23.99 44.00 58.65
N LEU A 723 -23.86 44.94 57.74
CA LEU A 723 -22.61 45.26 57.06
C LEU A 723 -21.61 45.90 57.99
N GLN A 724 -22.01 46.81 58.90
CA GLN A 724 -21.12 47.40 59.88
C GLN A 724 -20.54 46.35 60.85
N SER A 725 -21.37 45.44 61.36
CA SER A 725 -20.92 44.33 62.21
C SER A 725 -19.96 43.40 61.45
N LEU A 726 -20.36 43.03 60.24
CA LEU A 726 -19.50 42.12 59.41
C LEU A 726 -18.13 42.72 59.15
N ILE A 727 -18.05 44.03 58.86
CA ILE A 727 -16.78 44.74 58.57
C ILE A 727 -15.94 44.88 59.84
N ALA A 728 -16.57 45.20 60.95
CA ALA A 728 -15.88 45.44 62.22
C ALA A 728 -15.31 44.14 62.84
N ASP A 729 -16.09 43.08 62.81
CA ASP A 729 -15.78 41.85 63.52
C ASP A 729 -14.85 40.93 62.70
N ASN A 730 -14.75 41.13 61.39
CA ASN A 730 -14.05 40.16 60.50
C ASN A 730 -13.04 40.91 59.58
N ARG A 731 -11.97 41.41 60.14
CA ARG A 731 -10.96 42.20 59.40
C ARG A 731 -10.30 41.47 58.24
N ASN A 732 -10.15 40.20 58.31
CA ASN A 732 -9.38 39.38 57.34
C ASN A 732 -10.27 38.53 56.40
N PHE A 733 -11.58 38.72 56.40
CA PHE A 733 -12.40 37.93 55.51
C PHE A 733 -12.30 38.42 54.04
N PRO A 734 -12.19 37.49 53.03
CA PRO A 734 -12.00 37.88 51.63
C PRO A 734 -13.08 38.80 51.06
N GLY A 735 -14.33 38.67 51.51
CA GLY A 735 -15.47 39.51 51.04
C GLY A 735 -15.61 40.87 51.78
N ARG A 736 -14.68 41.23 52.67
CA ARG A 736 -14.76 42.48 53.42
C ARG A 736 -14.76 43.72 52.50
N ALA A 737 -14.05 43.64 51.41
CA ALA A 737 -14.01 44.66 50.38
C ALA A 737 -15.43 44.91 49.78
N ASP A 738 -16.13 43.81 49.48
CA ASP A 738 -17.50 43.88 48.93
C ASP A 738 -18.48 44.44 49.94
N ALA A 739 -18.37 44.00 51.18
CA ALA A 739 -19.22 44.52 52.29
C ALA A 739 -19.02 46.00 52.50
N MET A 740 -17.80 46.54 52.44
CA MET A 740 -17.51 47.96 52.56
C MET A 740 -18.11 48.78 51.42
N VAL A 741 -17.99 48.26 50.16
CA VAL A 741 -18.64 48.93 49.01
C VAL A 741 -20.16 48.94 49.19
N GLN A 742 -20.71 47.80 49.59
CA GLN A 742 -22.14 47.66 49.78
C GLN A 742 -22.68 48.63 50.90
N LEU A 743 -21.92 48.75 51.99
CA LEU A 743 -22.25 49.73 53.05
C LEU A 743 -22.27 51.15 52.50
N ALA A 744 -21.27 51.54 51.71
CA ALA A 744 -21.20 52.84 51.10
C ALA A 744 -22.44 53.14 50.19
N VAL A 745 -22.76 52.14 49.27
CA VAL A 745 -23.90 52.20 48.37
C VAL A 745 -25.25 52.31 49.15
N THR A 746 -25.35 51.47 50.19
CA THR A 746 -26.60 51.50 51.04
C THR A 746 -26.77 52.82 51.72
N LEU A 747 -25.74 53.40 52.36
CA LEU A 747 -25.75 54.69 52.98
C LEU A 747 -26.08 55.82 51.97
N ASP A 748 -25.51 55.69 50.74
CA ASP A 748 -25.82 56.69 49.68
C ASP A 748 -27.30 56.67 49.25
N SER A 749 -27.87 55.46 49.10
CA SER A 749 -29.30 55.28 48.81
C SER A 749 -30.24 55.73 49.89
N MET A 750 -29.77 55.87 51.13
CA MET A 750 -30.49 56.48 52.28
C MET A 750 -30.25 57.94 52.36
N ASN A 751 -29.65 58.59 51.39
CA ASN A 751 -29.30 60.01 51.35
C ASN A 751 -28.32 60.43 52.46
N ARG A 752 -27.62 59.53 53.09
CA ARG A 752 -26.60 59.83 54.12
C ARG A 752 -25.24 60.11 53.42
N LYS A 753 -25.18 61.18 52.59
CA LYS A 753 -24.11 61.52 51.69
C LYS A 753 -22.70 61.58 52.34
N ALA A 754 -22.60 62.27 53.48
CA ALA A 754 -21.32 62.38 54.17
C ALA A 754 -20.78 61.05 54.71
N ASP A 755 -21.66 60.22 55.22
CA ASP A 755 -21.27 58.86 55.68
C ASP A 755 -20.94 57.97 54.50
N ALA A 756 -21.68 58.06 53.40
CA ALA A 756 -21.41 57.28 52.19
C ALA A 756 -20.05 57.62 51.55
N ALA A 757 -19.76 58.93 51.41
CA ALA A 757 -18.45 59.37 50.90
C ALA A 757 -17.29 58.87 51.71
N LYS A 758 -17.42 58.93 53.02
CA LYS A 758 -16.40 58.36 53.96
C LYS A 758 -16.27 56.89 53.81
N ALA A 759 -17.30 56.09 53.70
CA ALA A 759 -17.30 54.65 53.48
C ALA A 759 -16.64 54.28 52.14
N TYR A 760 -16.90 54.99 51.08
CA TYR A 760 -16.24 54.83 49.79
C TYR A 760 -14.72 55.07 49.89
N GLU A 761 -14.32 56.14 50.59
CA GLU A 761 -12.92 56.49 50.76
C GLU A 761 -12.20 55.49 51.66
N GLU A 762 -12.79 55.03 52.72
CA GLU A 762 -12.30 53.99 53.60
C GLU A 762 -12.07 52.69 52.85
N PHE A 763 -13.00 52.30 51.96
CA PHE A 763 -12.83 51.11 51.06
C PHE A 763 -11.64 51.31 50.13
N ALA A 764 -11.58 52.41 49.40
CA ALA A 764 -10.47 52.66 48.46
C ALA A 764 -9.10 52.73 49.14
N ALA A 765 -9.05 53.18 50.39
CA ALA A 765 -7.84 53.21 51.19
C ALA A 765 -7.46 51.84 51.71
N ALA A 766 -8.42 51.04 52.16
CA ALA A 766 -8.18 49.68 52.67
C ALA A 766 -7.82 48.66 51.58
N TYR A 767 -8.35 48.82 50.38
CA TYR A 767 -8.19 47.94 49.24
C TYR A 767 -7.72 48.63 47.95
N PRO A 768 -6.56 49.24 47.92
CA PRO A 768 -6.11 50.11 46.81
C PRO A 768 -5.85 49.31 45.49
N LYS A 769 -5.77 48.01 45.57
CA LYS A 769 -5.58 47.07 44.41
C LYS A 769 -6.91 46.46 43.96
N ASP A 770 -8.01 46.68 44.63
CA ASP A 770 -9.33 46.18 44.18
C ASP A 770 -9.75 46.99 42.94
N LYS A 771 -10.34 46.27 41.95
CA LYS A 771 -10.83 46.89 40.70
C LYS A 771 -11.82 48.01 40.90
N ARG A 772 -12.61 47.97 41.97
CA ARG A 772 -13.57 49.01 42.39
C ARG A 772 -12.95 50.12 43.15
N ALA A 773 -11.72 50.00 43.62
CA ALA A 773 -11.07 51.02 44.40
C ALA A 773 -10.99 52.34 43.60
N ALA A 774 -10.84 52.25 42.32
CA ALA A 774 -10.90 53.43 41.46
C ALA A 774 -12.30 54.04 41.47
N ASP A 775 -13.37 53.23 41.30
CA ASP A 775 -14.76 53.70 41.31
C ASP A 775 -15.12 54.29 42.68
N ALA A 776 -14.80 53.59 43.74
CA ALA A 776 -15.07 54.05 45.08
C ALA A 776 -14.36 55.39 45.41
N GLN A 777 -13.08 55.49 45.06
CA GLN A 777 -12.31 56.73 45.26
C GLN A 777 -12.90 57.86 44.40
N TYR A 778 -13.35 57.56 43.18
CA TYR A 778 -14.05 58.53 42.33
C TYR A 778 -15.41 58.89 42.87
N ASN A 779 -16.21 57.91 43.27
CA ASN A 779 -17.51 58.15 43.89
C ASN A 779 -17.37 58.90 45.22
N ALA A 780 -16.37 58.60 46.06
CA ALA A 780 -16.14 59.45 47.25
C ALA A 780 -15.94 60.92 46.89
N ALA A 781 -15.16 61.23 45.85
CA ALA A 781 -14.92 62.58 45.41
C ALA A 781 -16.20 63.24 44.92
N VAL A 782 -17.02 62.55 44.13
CA VAL A 782 -18.31 63.05 43.59
C VAL A 782 -19.32 63.25 44.76
N THR A 783 -19.39 62.24 45.62
CA THR A 783 -20.35 62.25 46.76
C THR A 783 -19.99 63.33 47.80
N TYR A 784 -18.72 63.62 48.07
CA TYR A 784 -18.27 64.77 48.82
C TYR A 784 -18.73 66.11 48.17
N GLY A 785 -18.60 66.22 46.85
CA GLY A 785 -19.15 67.37 46.08
C GLY A 785 -20.68 67.49 46.22
N GLN A 786 -21.42 66.42 46.22
CA GLN A 786 -22.89 66.41 46.46
C GLN A 786 -23.25 66.81 47.91
N ALA A 787 -22.36 66.55 48.86
CA ALA A 787 -22.47 67.02 50.24
C ALA A 787 -21.99 68.48 50.41
N ASN A 788 -21.61 69.14 49.35
CA ASN A 788 -21.01 70.52 49.31
C ASN A 788 -19.64 70.61 50.03
N ASP A 789 -18.92 69.52 50.17
CA ASP A 789 -17.60 69.45 50.75
C ASP A 789 -16.50 69.46 49.65
N ASN A 790 -16.35 70.70 49.05
CA ASN A 790 -15.43 70.91 47.91
C ASN A 790 -13.95 70.62 48.24
N THR A 791 -13.54 70.79 49.49
CA THR A 791 -12.18 70.53 49.95
C THR A 791 -11.85 69.01 49.92
N ASN A 792 -12.73 68.24 50.52
CA ASN A 792 -12.56 66.76 50.49
C ASN A 792 -12.79 66.20 49.07
N ALA A 793 -13.68 66.84 48.27
CA ALA A 793 -13.83 66.43 46.86
C ALA A 793 -12.56 66.66 46.03
N ALA A 794 -11.87 67.77 46.09
CA ALA A 794 -10.62 68.05 45.38
C ALA A 794 -9.48 67.11 45.87
N ARG A 795 -9.42 66.84 47.17
CA ARG A 795 -8.48 65.89 47.75
C ARG A 795 -8.72 64.44 47.24
N ALA A 796 -9.97 64.03 47.20
CA ALA A 796 -10.37 62.70 46.75
C ALA A 796 -10.15 62.51 45.22
N PHE A 797 -10.37 63.53 44.38
CA PHE A 797 -10.03 63.51 42.93
C PHE A 797 -8.51 63.42 42.75
N ALA A 798 -7.71 64.18 43.57
CA ALA A 798 -6.27 64.06 43.54
C ALA A 798 -5.79 62.62 43.87
N ALA A 799 -6.36 62.09 44.95
CA ALA A 799 -6.09 60.73 45.40
C ALA A 799 -6.46 59.70 44.30
N PHE A 800 -7.61 59.89 43.64
CA PHE A 800 -8.01 59.04 42.51
C PHE A 800 -7.02 59.06 41.37
N ALA A 801 -6.71 60.21 40.83
CA ALA A 801 -5.81 60.41 39.69
C ALA A 801 -4.37 59.97 39.98
N SER A 802 -3.93 59.99 41.25
CA SER A 802 -2.64 59.53 41.69
C SER A 802 -2.59 58.00 41.91
N ARG A 803 -3.60 57.46 42.52
CA ARG A 803 -3.70 56.04 42.84
C ARG A 803 -4.07 55.20 41.63
N PHE A 804 -4.87 55.74 40.68
CA PHE A 804 -5.39 55.04 39.53
C PHE A 804 -5.08 55.79 38.20
N PRO A 805 -3.78 55.96 37.89
CA PRO A 805 -3.39 56.76 36.73
C PRO A 805 -3.72 56.15 35.37
N ARG A 806 -4.10 54.87 35.36
CA ARG A 806 -4.54 54.15 34.14
C ARG A 806 -6.06 54.09 33.99
N ASP A 807 -6.81 54.55 34.96
CA ASP A 807 -8.27 54.59 34.84
C ASP A 807 -8.66 55.61 33.77
N PRO A 808 -9.62 55.28 32.84
CA PRO A 808 -10.06 56.25 31.81
C PRO A 808 -10.55 57.58 32.40
N ARG A 809 -11.09 57.59 33.59
CA ARG A 809 -11.53 58.78 34.30
C ARG A 809 -10.41 59.57 34.97
N ALA A 810 -9.20 59.02 34.98
CA ALA A 810 -8.04 59.70 35.60
C ALA A 810 -7.81 61.06 34.96
N ALA A 811 -7.98 61.14 33.65
CA ALA A 811 -7.96 62.40 32.91
C ALA A 811 -9.10 63.31 33.31
N GLN A 812 -10.32 62.80 33.37
CA GLN A 812 -11.49 63.56 33.82
C GLN A 812 -11.39 63.99 35.28
N ALA A 813 -10.91 63.10 36.17
CA ALA A 813 -10.66 63.43 37.56
C ALA A 813 -9.63 64.57 37.72
N ARG A 814 -8.56 64.53 36.91
CA ARG A 814 -7.57 65.62 36.82
C ARG A 814 -8.20 66.89 36.29
N GLN A 815 -9.11 66.81 35.33
CA GLN A 815 -9.89 67.95 34.82
C GLN A 815 -10.78 68.52 35.89
N GLN A 816 -11.55 67.66 36.58
CA GLN A 816 -12.41 68.07 37.69
C GLN A 816 -11.57 68.71 38.80
N ARG A 817 -10.45 68.12 39.15
CA ARG A 817 -9.53 68.70 40.11
C ARG A 817 -9.01 70.03 39.63
N ILE A 818 -8.60 70.12 38.36
CA ILE A 818 -8.12 71.38 37.75
C ILE A 818 -9.21 72.44 37.89
N ALA A 819 -10.47 72.16 37.62
CA ALA A 819 -11.59 73.10 37.78
C ALA A 819 -11.76 73.49 39.22
N LEU A 820 -11.73 72.54 40.17
CA LEU A 820 -11.83 72.83 41.60
C LEU A 820 -10.67 73.70 42.11
N LEU A 821 -9.44 73.42 41.64
CA LEU A 821 -8.23 74.21 41.97
C LEU A 821 -8.25 75.59 41.32
N GLN A 822 -8.78 75.70 40.12
CA GLN A 822 -9.01 76.98 39.47
C GLN A 822 -10.08 77.89 40.24
N GLN A 823 -11.15 77.27 40.69
CA GLN A 823 -12.14 77.89 41.53
C GLN A 823 -11.60 78.39 42.88
N SER A 824 -10.60 77.58 43.40
CA SER A 824 -9.91 77.98 44.66
C SER A 824 -8.71 78.91 44.44
N GLY A 825 -8.33 79.28 43.19
CA GLY A 825 -7.22 80.16 42.82
C GLY A 825 -5.82 79.58 42.79
N ASP A 826 -5.65 78.24 42.84
CA ASP A 826 -4.35 77.58 42.82
C ASP A 826 -3.93 77.20 41.39
N SER A 827 -3.51 78.22 40.62
CA SER A 827 -3.06 78.04 39.21
C SER A 827 -1.80 77.13 39.04
N SER A 828 -0.91 77.10 40.05
CA SER A 828 0.32 76.29 40.00
C SER A 828 0.01 74.80 40.09
N ALA A 829 -0.84 74.47 40.98
CA ALA A 829 -1.29 73.04 41.07
C ALA A 829 -2.10 72.61 39.86
N ALA A 830 -2.90 73.52 39.26
CA ALA A 830 -3.67 73.21 38.05
C ALA A 830 -2.79 72.92 36.83
N ASN A 831 -1.72 73.66 36.58
CA ASN A 831 -0.76 73.40 35.47
C ASN A 831 0.10 72.16 35.66
N ALA A 832 0.48 71.84 36.88
CA ALA A 832 1.17 70.60 37.20
C ALA A 832 0.30 69.36 36.91
N GLU A 833 -1.02 69.52 37.12
CA GLU A 833 -1.96 68.44 36.84
C GLU A 833 -2.22 68.25 35.34
N LEU A 834 -2.25 69.36 34.58
CA LEU A 834 -2.38 69.30 33.12
C LEU A 834 -1.23 68.55 32.45
N ALA A 835 0.03 68.70 32.88
CA ALA A 835 1.19 67.96 32.38
C ALA A 835 1.12 66.50 32.65
N ARG A 836 0.51 66.10 33.75
CA ARG A 836 0.26 64.72 34.10
C ARG A 836 -0.89 64.09 33.27
N LEU A 837 -1.83 64.98 32.80
CA LEU A 837 -2.97 64.49 31.97
C LEU A 837 -2.50 63.94 30.62
N CYS A 838 -1.49 64.57 29.98
CA CYS A 838 -0.95 64.10 28.70
C CYS A 838 -0.09 62.81 28.78
N SER A 839 0.27 62.36 29.94
CA SER A 839 0.96 61.06 30.15
C SER A 839 0.01 59.85 30.23
N GLY A 840 -1.32 60.07 30.13
CA GLY A 840 -2.39 59.09 30.19
C GLY A 840 -3.29 59.08 28.97
N ASN A 841 -4.51 58.50 29.07
CA ASN A 841 -5.53 58.56 28.02
C ASN A 841 -6.05 59.98 27.85
N VAL A 842 -5.94 60.53 26.66
CA VAL A 842 -6.24 61.92 26.33
C VAL A 842 -7.57 62.04 25.57
N SER A 843 -8.25 63.20 25.78
CA SER A 843 -9.42 63.56 24.99
C SER A 843 -9.08 63.80 23.51
N GLU A 844 -10.13 63.84 22.65
CA GLU A 844 -9.99 63.99 21.21
C GLU A 844 -9.15 65.20 20.78
N ASP A 845 -9.31 66.28 21.49
CA ASP A 845 -8.62 67.57 21.26
C ASP A 845 -7.11 67.54 21.51
N LEU A 846 -6.63 66.61 22.32
CA LEU A 846 -5.24 66.38 22.64
C LEU A 846 -4.66 65.14 21.95
N ARG A 847 -5.50 64.40 21.26
CA ARG A 847 -5.13 63.09 20.68
C ARG A 847 -4.04 63.21 19.65
N THR A 848 -4.10 64.16 18.75
CA THR A 848 -3.10 64.39 17.70
C THR A 848 -1.71 64.70 18.27
N THR A 849 -1.63 65.58 19.26
CA THR A 849 -0.38 65.95 19.91
C THR A 849 0.28 64.79 20.68
N CYS A 850 -0.56 63.96 21.29
CA CYS A 850 -0.08 62.81 22.07
C CYS A 850 0.18 61.56 21.19
N ALA A 851 -0.53 61.40 20.07
CA ALA A 851 -0.33 60.30 19.10
C ALA A 851 1.03 60.38 18.41
N ALA A 852 1.40 61.60 17.95
CA ALA A 852 2.72 61.84 17.29
C ALA A 852 3.88 61.47 18.19
N ARG A 853 3.79 61.73 19.47
CA ARG A 853 4.86 61.44 20.45
C ARG A 853 4.97 59.91 20.72
N THR A 854 3.86 59.22 20.65
CA THR A 854 3.83 57.76 20.87
C THR A 854 4.31 56.98 19.63
N GLY A 855 3.89 57.39 18.43
CA GLY A 855 4.29 56.78 17.15
C GLY A 855 5.77 56.83 16.91
N ASP A 856 6.36 58.02 17.10
CA ASP A 856 7.83 58.22 16.91
C ASP A 856 8.67 57.31 17.84
N ARG A 857 8.20 57.09 19.08
CA ARG A 857 8.89 56.17 20.02
C ARG A 857 8.96 54.73 19.49
N TYR A 858 7.84 54.21 19.03
CA TYR A 858 7.80 52.83 18.53
C TYR A 858 8.49 52.70 17.19
N PHE A 859 8.39 53.66 16.28
CA PHE A 859 9.11 53.66 15.03
C PHE A 859 10.62 53.58 15.25
N ARG A 860 11.21 54.35 16.16
CA ARG A 860 12.65 54.27 16.47
C ARG A 860 13.08 52.92 17.01
N SER A 861 12.22 52.28 17.82
CA SER A 861 12.47 50.94 18.34
C SER A 861 12.45 49.90 17.22
N GLY A 862 11.48 49.98 16.28
CA GLY A 862 11.44 49.10 15.09
C GLY A 862 12.60 49.29 14.14
N ALA A 863 13.02 50.53 13.96
CA ALA A 863 14.20 50.93 13.14
C ALA A 863 15.52 50.27 13.63
N SER A 864 15.70 50.21 14.94
CA SER A 864 16.86 49.50 15.53
C SER A 864 16.86 48.03 15.21
N LEU A 865 15.71 47.36 15.36
CA LEU A 865 15.55 45.94 15.03
C LEU A 865 15.74 45.68 13.52
N PHE A 866 15.30 46.60 12.66
CA PHE A 866 15.51 46.48 11.21
C PHE A 866 16.98 46.50 10.85
N SER A 867 17.77 47.36 11.51
CA SER A 867 19.23 47.42 11.29
C SER A 867 19.91 46.10 11.67
N GLU A 868 19.50 45.45 12.76
CA GLU A 868 19.99 44.10 13.13
C GLU A 868 19.57 43.05 12.11
N TYR A 869 18.36 43.14 11.62
CA TYR A 869 17.78 42.23 10.61
C TYR A 869 18.56 42.31 9.28
N GLN A 870 18.95 43.51 8.84
CA GLN A 870 19.77 43.71 7.62
C GLN A 870 21.18 43.13 7.76
N GLN A 871 21.76 43.16 8.96
CA GLN A 871 23.10 42.64 9.21
C GLN A 871 23.14 41.11 9.22
N GLU A 872 21.99 40.46 9.44
CA GLU A 872 21.90 38.99 9.43
C GLU A 872 21.95 38.45 7.99
N LYS A 873 23.15 38.21 7.50
CA LYS A 873 23.43 37.62 6.18
C LYS A 873 23.84 36.15 6.35
N LEU A 874 23.50 35.31 5.40
CA LEU A 874 23.95 33.92 5.37
C LEU A 874 25.41 33.89 4.88
N VAL A 875 26.37 34.27 5.73
CA VAL A 875 27.81 34.07 5.47
C VAL A 875 28.25 32.88 6.32
N ILE A 876 28.30 31.71 5.74
CA ILE A 876 28.83 30.50 6.40
C ILE A 876 30.34 30.46 6.10
N THR A 877 31.15 30.83 7.12
CA THR A 877 32.59 30.64 7.07
C THR A 877 32.92 29.19 7.38
N GLY A 878 33.23 28.38 6.35
CA GLY A 878 33.52 26.95 6.44
C GLY A 878 32.57 26.10 5.62
N ARG A 879 32.53 24.79 5.92
CA ARG A 879 31.68 23.84 5.17
C ARG A 879 30.19 24.11 5.37
N VAL A 880 29.46 24.33 4.28
CA VAL A 880 28.00 24.58 4.32
C VAL A 880 27.26 23.30 4.69
N THR A 881 26.63 23.28 5.87
CA THR A 881 25.82 22.15 6.34
C THR A 881 24.35 22.54 6.40
N ALA A 882 23.45 21.57 6.24
CA ALA A 882 22.00 21.79 6.36
C ALA A 882 21.61 22.43 7.71
N ALA A 883 22.26 22.03 8.81
CA ALA A 883 22.02 22.57 10.14
C ALA A 883 22.40 24.06 10.24
N ALA A 884 23.50 24.48 9.59
CA ALA A 884 23.94 25.88 9.60
C ALA A 884 22.94 26.76 8.82
N VAL A 885 22.49 26.30 7.66
CA VAL A 885 21.48 27.01 6.85
C VAL A 885 20.16 27.14 7.62
N THR A 886 19.68 26.07 8.25
CA THR A 886 18.46 26.08 9.06
C THR A 886 18.56 27.07 10.22
N LYS A 887 19.68 27.10 10.94
CA LYS A 887 19.90 27.99 12.08
C LYS A 887 19.91 29.47 11.67
N ALA A 888 20.54 29.80 10.54
CA ALA A 888 20.56 31.15 10.01
C ALA A 888 19.16 31.62 9.56
N SER A 889 18.42 30.73 8.86
CA SER A 889 17.04 31.03 8.45
C SER A 889 16.12 31.26 9.65
N GLN A 890 16.19 30.42 10.68
CA GLN A 890 15.40 30.57 11.92
C GLN A 890 15.70 31.88 12.64
N ARG A 891 17.00 32.31 12.64
CA ARG A 891 17.39 33.58 13.27
C ARG A 891 16.83 34.77 12.50
N LYS A 892 16.94 34.78 11.19
CA LYS A 892 16.38 35.80 10.31
C LYS A 892 14.86 35.92 10.47
N GLN A 893 14.15 34.78 10.52
CA GLN A 893 12.69 34.74 10.74
C GLN A 893 12.28 35.31 12.10
N ARG A 894 13.05 35.03 13.16
CA ARG A 894 12.76 35.54 14.51
C ARG A 894 12.87 37.06 14.56
N LEU A 895 13.91 37.62 13.96
CA LEU A 895 14.09 39.08 13.87
C LEU A 895 12.99 39.72 13.04
N LEU A 896 12.57 39.11 11.93
CA LEU A 896 11.45 39.59 11.11
C LEU A 896 10.17 39.68 11.93
N LYS A 897 9.88 38.67 12.75
CA LYS A 897 8.71 38.67 13.62
C LYS A 897 8.76 39.77 14.69
N GLN A 898 9.87 39.85 15.43
CA GLN A 898 10.03 40.84 16.50
C GLN A 898 9.89 42.26 15.98
N MET A 899 10.52 42.57 14.87
CA MET A 899 10.45 43.87 14.21
C MET A 899 9.04 44.19 13.71
N SER A 900 8.35 43.18 13.10
CA SER A 900 6.96 43.35 12.65
C SER A 900 6.01 43.75 13.80
N ASP A 901 6.19 43.10 14.96
CA ASP A 901 5.37 43.41 16.15
C ASP A 901 5.60 44.84 16.68
N VAL A 902 6.82 45.35 16.59
CA VAL A 902 7.12 46.74 17.02
C VAL A 902 6.62 47.77 16.02
N PHE A 903 6.84 47.54 14.72
CA PHE A 903 6.32 48.44 13.68
C PHE A 903 4.79 48.50 13.66
N ARG A 904 4.11 47.39 13.98
CA ARG A 904 2.67 47.39 14.12
C ARG A 904 2.20 48.37 15.19
N LYS A 905 2.86 48.45 16.36
CA LYS A 905 2.55 49.39 17.40
C LYS A 905 2.75 50.85 16.96
N ALA A 906 3.76 51.13 16.12
CA ALA A 906 3.93 52.43 15.52
C ALA A 906 2.82 52.77 14.54
N ILE A 907 2.35 51.83 13.75
CA ILE A 907 1.19 51.99 12.85
C ILE A 907 -0.09 52.24 13.64
N GLU A 908 -0.29 51.48 14.72
CA GLU A 908 -1.48 51.58 15.60
C GLU A 908 -1.54 52.91 16.38
N SER A 909 -0.43 53.64 16.49
CA SER A 909 -0.44 54.98 17.17
C SER A 909 -1.34 56.02 16.49
N GLY A 910 -1.67 55.83 15.22
CA GLY A 910 -2.47 56.74 14.41
C GLY A 910 -1.69 57.97 13.90
N ASP A 911 -0.41 58.07 14.17
CA ASP A 911 0.42 59.16 13.62
C ASP A 911 0.76 58.86 12.15
N PRO A 912 0.36 59.72 11.17
CA PRO A 912 0.54 59.45 9.74
C PRO A 912 1.95 59.14 9.32
N LYS A 913 2.92 59.90 9.84
CA LYS A 913 4.34 59.72 9.53
C LYS A 913 4.86 58.34 9.99
N SER A 914 4.58 58.00 11.25
CA SER A 914 5.04 56.76 11.87
C SER A 914 4.37 55.53 11.21
N LEU A 915 3.09 55.67 10.83
CA LEU A 915 2.34 54.65 10.07
C LEU A 915 3.02 54.40 8.70
N ALA A 916 3.21 55.45 7.92
CA ALA A 916 3.78 55.29 6.57
C ALA A 916 5.19 54.71 6.60
N ALA A 917 6.05 55.20 7.49
CA ALA A 917 7.42 54.74 7.65
C ALA A 917 7.49 53.27 8.08
N SER A 918 6.67 52.90 9.09
CA SER A 918 6.67 51.54 9.64
C SER A 918 6.15 50.52 8.62
N THR A 919 5.08 50.83 7.87
CA THR A 919 4.54 49.98 6.83
C THR A 919 5.50 49.81 5.68
N TYR A 920 6.25 50.87 5.28
CA TYR A 920 7.29 50.77 4.27
C TYR A 920 8.35 49.77 4.68
N TYR A 921 8.85 49.86 5.92
CA TYR A 921 9.92 48.95 6.40
C TYR A 921 9.42 47.52 6.64
N LEU A 922 8.16 47.30 6.90
CA LEU A 922 7.58 45.99 6.92
C LEU A 922 7.65 45.29 5.53
N GLY A 923 7.29 46.04 4.48
CA GLY A 923 7.40 45.55 3.10
C GLY A 923 8.87 45.30 2.73
N LEU A 924 9.77 46.22 3.09
CA LEU A 924 11.22 46.10 2.82
C LEU A 924 11.81 44.87 3.52
N ALA A 925 11.38 44.59 4.73
CA ALA A 925 11.81 43.41 5.47
C ALA A 925 11.37 42.09 4.81
N GLN A 926 10.17 42.05 4.25
CA GLN A 926 9.67 40.90 3.44
C GLN A 926 10.50 40.76 2.16
N TRP A 927 10.76 41.84 1.46
CA TRP A 927 11.63 41.86 0.28
C TRP A 927 13.02 41.29 0.57
N GLU A 928 13.67 41.81 1.60
CA GLU A 928 15.02 41.36 2.01
C GLU A 928 15.03 39.91 2.48
N TYR A 929 13.91 39.40 2.96
CA TYR A 929 13.80 37.98 3.26
C TYR A 929 13.73 37.13 1.98
N GLY A 930 13.07 37.63 0.94
CA GLY A 930 13.11 37.06 -0.40
C GLY A 930 14.55 37.01 -0.96
N GLU A 931 15.30 38.13 -0.88
CA GLU A 931 16.69 38.17 -1.27
C GLU A 931 17.58 37.22 -0.46
N PHE A 932 17.32 37.12 0.82
CA PHE A 932 18.00 36.14 1.69
C PHE A 932 17.76 34.70 1.24
N LEU A 933 16.53 34.32 0.88
CA LEU A 933 16.18 32.97 0.38
C LEU A 933 16.79 32.71 -1.00
N LYS A 934 16.71 33.66 -1.91
CA LYS A 934 17.26 33.57 -3.26
C LYS A 934 18.77 33.31 -3.27
N ASN A 935 19.47 33.90 -2.32
CA ASN A 935 20.92 33.83 -2.20
C ASN A 935 21.39 32.78 -1.16
N VAL A 936 20.54 31.85 -0.77
CA VAL A 936 20.85 30.79 0.20
C VAL A 936 21.95 29.87 -0.33
N GLN A 937 23.02 29.71 0.45
CA GLN A 937 24.05 28.72 0.14
C GLN A 937 23.55 27.33 0.51
N LEU A 938 23.55 26.42 -0.47
CA LEU A 938 23.11 25.06 -0.25
C LEU A 938 24.26 24.16 0.24
N PRO A 939 23.97 23.15 1.08
CA PRO A 939 24.97 22.22 1.57
C PRO A 939 25.72 21.50 0.44
N GLU A 940 27.02 21.33 0.63
CA GLU A 940 27.89 20.63 -0.33
C GLU A 940 27.56 19.14 -0.47
N SER A 941 26.88 18.56 0.51
CA SER A 941 26.47 17.16 0.55
C SER A 941 25.30 16.83 -0.41
N LEU A 942 24.69 17.82 -1.02
CA LEU A 942 23.58 17.61 -1.96
C LEU A 942 24.12 17.23 -3.35
N THR A 943 23.47 16.27 -3.98
CA THR A 943 23.71 15.94 -5.40
C THR A 943 23.32 17.11 -6.29
N GLU A 944 23.76 17.11 -7.53
CA GLU A 944 23.45 18.20 -8.48
C GLU A 944 21.94 18.34 -8.71
N ALA A 945 21.22 17.21 -8.82
CA ALA A 945 19.77 17.19 -8.95
C ALA A 945 19.07 17.76 -7.69
N GLN A 946 19.48 17.33 -6.52
CA GLN A 946 18.94 17.82 -5.25
C GLN A 946 19.24 19.30 -5.02
N ARG A 947 20.41 19.77 -5.48
CA ARG A 947 20.81 21.19 -5.42
C ARG A 947 19.93 22.04 -6.33
N ALA A 948 19.66 21.55 -7.55
CA ALA A 948 18.78 22.23 -8.49
C ALA A 948 17.33 22.32 -7.94
N GLU A 949 16.80 21.24 -7.39
CA GLU A 949 15.48 21.20 -6.76
C GLU A 949 15.40 22.15 -5.55
N ALA A 950 16.40 22.14 -4.68
CA ALA A 950 16.47 23.03 -3.53
C ALA A 950 16.59 24.51 -3.94
N GLN A 951 17.35 24.82 -5.00
CA GLN A 951 17.44 26.17 -5.57
C GLN A 951 16.10 26.63 -6.15
N GLN A 952 15.43 25.74 -6.87
CA GLN A 952 14.10 26.04 -7.43
C GLN A 952 13.07 26.27 -6.31
N GLY A 953 13.09 25.44 -5.27
CA GLY A 953 12.23 25.60 -4.08
C GLY A 953 12.49 26.91 -3.35
N ALA A 954 13.76 27.27 -3.14
CA ALA A 954 14.15 28.53 -2.51
C ALA A 954 13.74 29.77 -3.35
N ALA A 955 13.90 29.67 -4.67
CA ALA A 955 13.45 30.72 -5.59
C ALA A 955 11.92 30.90 -5.57
N ALA A 956 11.16 29.81 -5.56
CA ALA A 956 9.70 29.87 -5.47
C ALA A 956 9.21 30.49 -4.13
N GLN A 957 9.87 30.15 -3.03
CA GLN A 957 9.59 30.77 -1.73
C GLN A 957 10.00 32.25 -1.71
N ALA A 958 11.13 32.61 -2.30
CA ALA A 958 11.56 34.01 -2.41
C ALA A 958 10.52 34.86 -3.15
N GLU A 959 9.95 34.33 -4.23
CA GLU A 959 8.91 34.99 -5.00
C GLU A 959 7.65 35.27 -4.18
N GLN A 960 7.28 34.38 -3.28
CA GLN A 960 6.18 34.63 -2.36
C GLN A 960 6.43 35.85 -1.47
N PHE A 961 7.66 36.00 -0.95
CA PHE A 961 8.03 37.14 -0.11
C PHE A 961 8.11 38.45 -0.90
N TYR A 962 8.56 38.44 -2.15
CA TYR A 962 8.52 39.61 -3.02
C TYR A 962 7.06 40.04 -3.29
N ASN A 963 6.18 39.07 -3.53
CA ASN A 963 4.75 39.35 -3.72
C ASN A 963 4.11 39.92 -2.44
N GLN A 964 4.44 39.37 -1.26
CA GLN A 964 3.98 39.90 0.03
C GLN A 964 4.49 41.33 0.27
N ALA A 965 5.75 41.61 -0.03
CA ALA A 965 6.33 42.94 0.06
C ALA A 965 5.57 43.93 -0.83
N LYS A 966 5.36 43.55 -2.09
CA LYS A 966 4.60 44.33 -3.06
C LYS A 966 3.20 44.63 -2.58
N GLN A 967 2.50 43.61 -2.06
CA GLN A 967 1.15 43.77 -1.47
C GLN A 967 1.15 44.73 -0.26
N THR A 968 2.18 44.64 0.61
CA THR A 968 2.31 45.54 1.78
C THR A 968 2.46 46.99 1.34
N TRP A 969 3.29 47.26 0.33
CA TRP A 969 3.44 48.60 -0.21
C TRP A 969 2.21 49.08 -0.97
N GLN A 970 1.54 48.21 -1.73
CA GLN A 970 0.28 48.53 -2.41
C GLN A 970 -0.80 48.87 -1.40
N ALA A 971 -0.90 48.11 -0.29
CA ALA A 971 -1.86 48.42 0.78
C ALA A 971 -1.60 49.76 1.43
N LEU A 972 -0.34 50.15 1.65
CA LEU A 972 0.02 51.48 2.15
C LEU A 972 -0.40 52.57 1.19
N ILE A 973 -0.18 52.42 -0.11
CA ILE A 973 -0.56 53.40 -1.14
C ILE A 973 -2.06 53.52 -1.21
N GLN A 974 -2.77 52.40 -1.24
CA GLN A 974 -4.25 52.37 -1.25
C GLN A 974 -4.84 53.00 -0.01
N LYS A 975 -4.25 52.74 1.17
CA LYS A 975 -4.68 53.38 2.42
C LYS A 975 -4.46 54.91 2.36
N ALA A 976 -3.34 55.36 1.81
CA ALA A 976 -3.09 56.79 1.64
C ALA A 976 -4.05 57.45 0.64
N ASP A 977 -4.49 56.72 -0.41
CA ASP A 977 -5.47 57.24 -1.36
C ASP A 977 -6.89 57.35 -0.76
N GLN A 978 -7.18 56.60 0.32
CA GLN A 978 -8.46 56.58 1.05
C GLN A 978 -8.48 57.51 2.25
N GLU A 979 -7.32 57.88 2.82
CA GLU A 979 -7.23 58.66 4.04
C GLU A 979 -6.47 59.98 3.79
N ASP A 980 -7.21 61.10 3.69
CA ASP A 980 -6.63 62.43 3.43
C ASP A 980 -5.57 62.85 4.47
N ALA A 981 -5.73 62.45 5.72
CA ALA A 981 -4.79 62.72 6.79
C ALA A 981 -3.41 62.04 6.52
N LEU A 982 -3.39 60.86 5.97
CA LEU A 982 -2.16 60.15 5.59
C LEU A 982 -1.62 60.67 4.27
N LYS A 983 -2.48 60.91 3.30
CA LYS A 983 -2.15 61.43 1.98
C LYS A 983 -1.47 62.77 2.00
N ASN A 984 -1.88 63.69 2.88
CA ASN A 984 -1.43 65.07 2.90
C ASN A 984 -0.37 65.35 3.98
N ASP A 985 0.00 64.34 4.77
CA ASP A 985 0.97 64.52 5.84
C ASP A 985 2.41 64.63 5.26
N ALA A 986 3.07 65.78 5.52
CA ALA A 986 4.43 66.04 5.00
C ALA A 986 5.48 65.05 5.49
N GLY A 987 5.29 64.45 6.67
CA GLY A 987 6.20 63.45 7.21
C GLY A 987 5.97 62.02 6.62
N ALA A 988 4.77 61.76 6.14
CA ALA A 988 4.40 60.50 5.50
C ALA A 988 4.81 60.45 4.01
N GLN A 989 4.78 61.64 3.32
CA GLN A 989 5.06 61.72 1.87
C GLN A 989 6.34 61.03 1.39
N PRO A 990 7.47 61.17 2.04
CA PRO A 990 8.71 60.50 1.61
C PRO A 990 8.55 58.96 1.61
N TRP A 991 7.82 58.39 2.54
CA TRP A 991 7.61 56.96 2.68
C TRP A 991 6.59 56.41 1.68
N LEU A 992 5.57 57.17 1.36
CA LEU A 992 4.61 56.89 0.28
C LEU A 992 5.31 56.89 -1.08
N ALA A 993 6.21 57.84 -1.32
CA ALA A 993 7.05 57.87 -2.55
C ALA A 993 7.96 56.63 -2.67
N ARG A 994 8.61 56.27 -1.59
CA ARG A 994 9.40 55.01 -1.55
C ARG A 994 8.58 53.77 -1.78
N ALA A 995 7.39 53.70 -1.21
CA ALA A 995 6.48 52.55 -1.45
C ALA A 995 6.03 52.48 -2.92
N ARG A 996 5.72 53.62 -3.56
CA ARG A 996 5.39 53.64 -5.01
C ARG A 996 6.54 53.18 -5.87
N ASN A 997 7.75 53.62 -5.56
CA ASN A 997 8.96 53.20 -6.26
C ASN A 997 9.22 51.71 -6.09
N ALA A 998 9.01 51.16 -4.90
CA ALA A 998 9.23 49.75 -4.57
C ALA A 998 8.21 48.83 -5.31
N VAL A 999 6.93 49.28 -5.42
CA VAL A 999 5.92 48.55 -6.22
C VAL A 999 6.32 48.47 -7.70
N ASN A 1000 7.00 49.51 -8.22
CA ASN A 1000 7.48 49.59 -9.61
C ASN A 1000 8.87 48.91 -9.84
N GLY A 1001 9.35 48.19 -8.83
CA GLY A 1001 10.61 47.44 -8.93
C GLY A 1001 11.88 48.18 -8.43
N ASN A 1002 11.76 49.45 -8.05
CA ASN A 1002 12.88 50.23 -7.50
C ASN A 1002 12.80 50.26 -5.97
N VAL A 1003 13.35 49.23 -5.35
CA VAL A 1003 13.34 49.07 -3.89
C VAL A 1003 14.51 49.78 -3.27
N ASP A 1004 14.24 50.78 -2.41
CA ASP A 1004 15.28 51.48 -1.61
C ASP A 1004 15.54 50.68 -0.32
N THR A 1005 16.69 50.02 -0.26
CA THR A 1005 17.12 49.19 0.86
C THR A 1005 17.86 49.96 1.97
N SER A 1006 17.85 51.29 1.93
CA SER A 1006 18.53 52.12 2.92
C SER A 1006 18.00 51.89 4.33
N PRO A 1007 18.85 51.73 5.34
CA PRO A 1007 18.39 51.56 6.72
C PRO A 1007 17.71 52.85 7.23
N PRO A 1008 16.80 52.74 8.20
CA PRO A 1008 16.08 53.89 8.74
C PRO A 1008 17.01 54.82 9.47
N THR A 1009 17.15 56.00 8.92
CA THR A 1009 17.91 57.09 9.58
C THR A 1009 17.12 57.67 10.76
N ALA A 1010 17.58 57.44 11.97
CA ALA A 1010 17.04 58.09 13.17
C ALA A 1010 17.43 59.59 13.14
N THR A 1011 16.65 60.37 12.43
CA THR A 1011 16.82 61.85 12.44
C THR A 1011 16.42 62.41 13.81
N ARG A 1012 17.37 62.88 14.61
CA ARG A 1012 17.09 63.70 15.79
C ARG A 1012 16.55 65.06 15.31
N THR A 1013 15.25 65.13 15.14
CA THR A 1013 14.59 66.46 15.04
C THR A 1013 14.45 67.01 16.45
N ARG A 1014 15.32 67.97 16.81
CA ARG A 1014 15.06 68.87 17.92
C ARG A 1014 13.84 69.71 17.54
N ALA A 1015 12.68 69.36 18.01
CA ALA A 1015 11.52 70.23 18.00
C ALA A 1015 11.77 71.24 19.10
N ALA A 1016 12.16 72.47 18.71
CA ALA A 1016 12.10 73.62 19.57
C ALA A 1016 10.63 73.83 19.97
N LEU A 1017 10.33 73.60 21.22
CA LEU A 1017 9.13 74.12 21.84
C LEU A 1017 9.27 75.68 21.89
N ALA A 1018 8.73 76.36 20.90
CA ALA A 1018 8.34 77.75 21.06
C ALA A 1018 7.10 77.73 21.94
N VAL A 1019 7.30 78.10 23.19
CA VAL A 1019 6.23 78.52 24.09
C VAL A 1019 6.03 80.01 23.71
N GLY A 1020 4.98 80.30 22.96
CA GLY A 1020 4.45 81.63 22.79
C GLY A 1020 3.65 81.97 24.05
N GLU A 1021 3.85 83.16 24.49
CA GLU A 1021 3.18 83.81 25.61
C GLU A 1021 1.66 83.65 25.68
#